data_543e6e943fe03ae1617fd00ecf3fba30
#
_entry.id   543e6e943fe03ae1617fd00ecf3fba30
#
_cell.length_a   1.000
_cell.length_b   1.000
_cell.length_c   1.000
_cell.angle_alpha   90.00
_cell.angle_beta   90.00
_cell.angle_gamma   90.00
#
_symmetry.space_group_name_H-M   'P 1'
#
loop_
_entity.id
_entity.type
_entity.pdbx_description
1 polymer ?
#
loop_
_entity_poly.entity_id
_entity_poly.type
_entity_poly.pdbx_seq_one_letter_code
_entity_poly.pdbx_strand_id
1 'polypeptide(L)'
;MLKKTVLVRALQVALGASAVAMAVTNPVMAQSNASGNIYGQVETAEGTTVVVRNTETGLRRVATPEANGRYQVSALPVGRYVVEVMRGGAVVNSAEVDVNVGQGTNTSFTAASVQSVKVTGRRSRIDISNTNSGATFTARELAKLPITPTVASIIQLAPNTTRGDSRYGDGNAPSFGGSAASENAFYINGFPVTNVLFQVGASELPFGSIAQAQVLTGGFGAEFGRSTGGVINIQTKSGTNNWEVGGSVSTEPKSLRSAPKNIYYPNNGSVTDGKLYLYNEDNERSQHIANVYVGGPIIKDKLFLFANVERTQTDLQNTRLASDSTAAINTGWEERKDTTNRALVKMDWNINDSHRLEGTYIKDDPKSDRSYYGFNYGAAAVSGINPLDRGYEKKGGAYYESYGPTPVAARVGAEIKILNYTGNLSDDVTLTAMIGESNTEHVYVPFNFRPGVFQTTSSPTTRIPGLNYVTGQPVTGNLLTDGAFDKQNVMSLNLQYKVGDHTIRMGMDKNDIESKAGTSRAGGGTWSYLRATNPNLPLGPNARAPATNGGNGTAGYYVNKIIVSGVSTPSVNQQAQYIEDAWQVTKNVLVKAGVRNEQFTNFNGDAQAYVSMRHQLAPRLGVTWDVMGDNSLKAFGNIGRYHLQMPTNVAVRAAGASLFTQQYYTYTGIDQTTGAPTGLQELSGVTSTNNEFGQSKDPRTVAAQNMKSLYQDELILGFERAYSPDLNFGAKFTYRSLKSGIDDFCDSRPFQNYGVANNIAGAADFASSCFLFNPGEDNDFMVDYGSGQLTPVHLTAAELNFPKVKRTYAALDLFAEHPLRNGWYGKVNYTLSRNKGNTEGQTRSDSGQADVSTTAVFDMPELTLNSDGLLPNDRKHQLKAYGYYQFTDQISVGGNLLVASGRPKNCIGNLPDSYYAAGNPATDYGSEFFFCNGVASPRGTLGRQPWDFRIDMNAAYSPSFIKGLVIKADVFNILNRQVGQNMTEAYNTGSGVNPLYGNVISYTAPRSVKLTAEYNYKF
;
A
#
# COMPACT_ATOMS: atom_id res chain seq x y z
N MET A 1 -4.36 -17.37 -25.36
CA MET A 1 -5.38 -18.44 -25.55
C MET A 1 -5.80 -18.91 -24.16
N LEU A 2 -6.95 -18.49 -23.67
CA LEU A 2 -7.53 -19.05 -22.46
C LEU A 2 -7.73 -20.54 -22.69
N LYS A 3 -7.09 -21.36 -21.86
CA LYS A 3 -7.26 -22.82 -21.94
C LYS A 3 -8.74 -23.12 -21.73
N LYS A 4 -9.41 -23.74 -22.69
CA LYS A 4 -10.82 -24.19 -22.65
C LYS A 4 -11.19 -24.88 -21.32
N THR A 5 -10.21 -25.45 -20.63
CA THR A 5 -10.35 -26.14 -19.34
C THR A 5 -10.76 -25.24 -18.17
N VAL A 6 -10.39 -23.94 -18.17
CA VAL A 6 -10.73 -23.02 -17.07
C VAL A 6 -12.17 -22.53 -17.22
N LEU A 7 -12.59 -22.21 -18.44
CA LEU A 7 -13.96 -21.78 -18.71
C LEU A 7 -14.97 -22.92 -18.47
N VAL A 8 -14.63 -24.14 -18.88
CA VAL A 8 -15.48 -25.33 -18.67
C VAL A 8 -15.56 -25.70 -17.19
N ARG A 9 -14.46 -25.58 -16.41
CA ARG A 9 -14.50 -25.79 -14.96
C ARG A 9 -15.27 -24.69 -14.23
N ALA A 10 -15.14 -23.43 -14.66
CA ALA A 10 -15.93 -22.34 -14.10
C ALA A 10 -17.42 -22.50 -14.39
N LEU A 11 -17.78 -22.91 -15.61
CA LEU A 11 -19.18 -23.22 -15.97
C LEU A 11 -19.69 -24.46 -15.24
N GLN A 12 -18.88 -25.51 -15.09
CA GLN A 12 -19.26 -26.72 -14.35
C GLN A 12 -19.41 -26.48 -12.84
N VAL A 13 -18.59 -25.59 -12.25
CA VAL A 13 -18.74 -25.14 -10.86
C VAL A 13 -19.98 -24.25 -10.70
N ALA A 14 -20.26 -23.36 -11.63
CA ALA A 14 -21.47 -22.54 -11.64
C ALA A 14 -22.75 -23.37 -11.83
N LEU A 15 -22.74 -24.36 -12.73
CA LEU A 15 -23.86 -25.30 -12.94
C LEU A 15 -23.97 -26.35 -11.84
N GLY A 16 -22.83 -26.81 -11.27
CA GLY A 16 -22.81 -27.72 -10.13
C GLY A 16 -23.31 -27.08 -8.83
N ALA A 17 -22.97 -25.80 -8.60
CA ALA A 17 -23.51 -25.00 -7.48
C ALA A 17 -25.03 -24.80 -7.61
N SER A 18 -25.53 -24.63 -8.84
CA SER A 18 -26.96 -24.54 -9.09
C SER A 18 -27.71 -25.86 -8.80
N ALA A 19 -27.08 -27.02 -9.08
CA ALA A 19 -27.67 -28.36 -8.81
C ALA A 19 -27.62 -28.74 -7.33
N VAL A 20 -26.60 -28.32 -6.59
CA VAL A 20 -26.50 -28.55 -5.14
C VAL A 20 -27.44 -27.60 -4.37
N ALA A 21 -27.68 -26.37 -4.89
CA ALA A 21 -28.63 -25.43 -4.30
C ALA A 21 -30.09 -25.88 -4.40
N MET A 22 -30.42 -26.80 -5.32
CA MET A 22 -31.76 -27.37 -5.39
C MET A 22 -32.02 -28.53 -4.40
N ALA A 23 -30.98 -29.01 -3.69
CA ALA A 23 -31.09 -30.13 -2.74
C ALA A 23 -31.14 -29.68 -1.26
N VAL A 24 -30.92 -28.39 -0.95
CA VAL A 24 -31.01 -27.83 0.41
C VAL A 24 -32.09 -26.75 0.43
N THR A 25 -33.19 -27.05 1.04
CA THR A 25 -34.32 -26.13 1.26
C THR A 25 -33.87 -24.92 2.09
N ASN A 26 -33.98 -23.74 1.50
CA ASN A 26 -33.77 -22.33 1.91
C ASN A 26 -32.43 -21.70 1.47
N PRO A 27 -32.42 -20.98 0.33
CA PRO A 27 -31.27 -20.20 -0.13
C PRO A 27 -31.19 -18.85 0.62
N VAL A 28 -30.00 -18.44 0.98
CA VAL A 28 -29.67 -17.20 1.69
C VAL A 28 -28.55 -16.46 0.95
N MET A 29 -28.61 -15.10 0.82
CA MET A 29 -27.74 -14.40 -0.19
C MET A 29 -27.39 -12.91 0.03
N ALA A 30 -26.26 -12.37 -0.49
CA ALA A 30 -25.60 -11.11 -0.11
C ALA A 30 -25.34 -10.05 -1.20
N GLN A 31 -25.01 -8.78 -0.81
CA GLN A 31 -24.72 -7.60 -1.64
C GLN A 31 -23.24 -7.52 -2.05
N SER A 32 -22.95 -6.99 -3.28
CA SER A 32 -21.61 -6.68 -3.77
C SER A 32 -21.09 -5.34 -3.19
N ASN A 33 -19.79 -5.26 -2.89
CA ASN A 33 -19.08 -4.04 -2.53
C ASN A 33 -18.82 -3.09 -3.74
N ALA A 34 -19.38 -3.40 -4.91
CA ALA A 34 -19.25 -2.64 -6.15
C ALA A 34 -20.52 -1.88 -6.56
N SER A 35 -21.55 -1.84 -5.71
CA SER A 35 -22.87 -1.28 -6.03
C SER A 35 -23.42 -0.40 -4.90
N GLY A 36 -24.50 0.34 -5.17
CA GLY A 36 -25.30 1.05 -4.19
C GLY A 36 -26.74 0.57 -4.15
N ASN A 37 -27.59 1.27 -3.38
CA ASN A 37 -29.02 0.96 -3.29
C ASN A 37 -29.87 2.24 -3.27
N ILE A 38 -31.15 2.10 -3.65
CA ILE A 38 -32.20 3.11 -3.48
C ILE A 38 -33.24 2.55 -2.53
N TYR A 39 -33.61 3.34 -1.53
CA TYR A 39 -34.66 2.98 -0.58
C TYR A 39 -35.57 4.18 -0.29
N GLY A 40 -36.77 3.92 0.23
CA GLY A 40 -37.68 5.01 0.58
C GLY A 40 -39.02 4.52 1.03
N GLN A 41 -39.95 5.46 1.11
CA GLN A 41 -41.34 5.23 1.48
C GLN A 41 -42.29 5.92 0.48
N VAL A 42 -43.33 5.21 0.09
CA VAL A 42 -44.39 5.69 -0.79
C VAL A 42 -45.76 5.44 -0.14
N GLU A 43 -46.75 6.20 -0.52
CA GLU A 43 -48.14 5.88 -0.15
C GLU A 43 -48.56 4.58 -0.86
N THR A 44 -49.04 3.62 -0.08
CA THR A 44 -49.56 2.35 -0.61
C THR A 44 -50.99 2.53 -1.06
N ALA A 45 -51.25 2.22 -2.34
CA ALA A 45 -52.56 2.00 -2.94
C ALA A 45 -52.49 0.75 -3.78
N GLU A 46 -53.61 0.16 -4.08
CA GLU A 46 -53.64 -1.03 -4.95
C GLU A 46 -52.97 -0.76 -6.30
N GLY A 47 -52.09 -1.65 -6.74
CA GLY A 47 -51.32 -1.51 -7.98
C GLY A 47 -50.20 -0.49 -7.93
N THR A 48 -49.75 -0.03 -6.73
CA THR A 48 -48.57 0.84 -6.61
C THR A 48 -47.30 0.05 -6.79
N THR A 49 -46.41 0.50 -7.71
CA THR A 49 -45.07 -0.02 -7.93
C THR A 49 -44.05 1.13 -8.01
N VAL A 50 -42.81 0.86 -7.67
CA VAL A 50 -41.68 1.81 -7.83
C VAL A 50 -40.77 1.30 -8.93
N VAL A 51 -40.58 2.11 -9.96
CA VAL A 51 -39.72 1.82 -11.10
C VAL A 51 -38.44 2.68 -10.94
N VAL A 52 -37.30 2.01 -10.95
CA VAL A 52 -35.98 2.65 -10.87
C VAL A 52 -35.28 2.41 -12.20
N ARG A 53 -34.95 3.49 -12.92
CA ARG A 53 -34.35 3.41 -14.26
C ARG A 53 -33.07 4.23 -14.33
N ASN A 54 -31.97 3.58 -14.74
CA ASN A 54 -30.72 4.27 -15.01
C ASN A 54 -30.86 5.16 -16.26
N THR A 55 -30.51 6.44 -16.16
CA THR A 55 -30.73 7.43 -17.24
C THR A 55 -29.73 7.26 -18.40
N GLU A 56 -28.59 6.59 -18.15
CA GLU A 56 -27.50 6.47 -19.13
C GLU A 56 -27.50 5.11 -19.82
N THR A 57 -27.89 4.04 -19.13
CA THR A 57 -27.84 2.66 -19.66
C THR A 57 -29.22 2.07 -19.90
N GLY A 58 -30.29 2.72 -19.44
CA GLY A 58 -31.64 2.19 -19.54
C GLY A 58 -31.96 1.04 -18.60
N LEU A 59 -31.01 0.53 -17.80
CA LEU A 59 -31.24 -0.54 -16.83
C LEU A 59 -32.45 -0.20 -15.94
N ARG A 60 -33.43 -1.09 -15.91
CA ARG A 60 -34.68 -0.90 -15.20
C ARG A 60 -34.86 -1.91 -14.09
N ARG A 61 -35.36 -1.46 -12.94
CA ARG A 61 -35.78 -2.33 -11.83
C ARG A 61 -37.17 -1.93 -11.39
N VAL A 62 -37.96 -2.88 -10.96
CA VAL A 62 -39.29 -2.65 -10.39
C VAL A 62 -39.30 -3.24 -8.99
N ALA A 63 -39.79 -2.49 -8.03
CA ALA A 63 -40.01 -2.97 -6.68
C ALA A 63 -41.48 -2.75 -6.28
N THR A 64 -42.05 -3.75 -5.62
CA THR A 64 -43.35 -3.65 -5.01
C THR A 64 -43.21 -3.16 -3.57
N PRO A 65 -43.79 -2.00 -3.18
CA PRO A 65 -43.72 -1.51 -1.81
C PRO A 65 -44.37 -2.50 -0.83
N GLU A 66 -43.79 -2.62 0.35
CA GLU A 66 -44.40 -3.37 1.47
C GLU A 66 -45.71 -2.72 1.93
N ALA A 67 -46.50 -3.41 2.76
CA ALA A 67 -47.76 -2.91 3.29
C ALA A 67 -47.63 -1.57 4.05
N ASN A 68 -46.46 -1.30 4.65
CA ASN A 68 -46.10 -0.04 5.31
C ASN A 68 -45.61 1.05 4.34
N GLY A 69 -45.58 0.80 3.02
CA GLY A 69 -45.14 1.72 2.00
C GLY A 69 -43.62 1.73 1.75
N ARG A 70 -42.84 0.95 2.47
CA ARG A 70 -41.37 0.88 2.28
C ARG A 70 -41.01 0.13 1.02
N TYR A 71 -39.97 0.58 0.37
CA TYR A 71 -39.37 -0.13 -0.77
C TYR A 71 -37.85 -0.01 -0.73
N GLN A 72 -37.18 -0.98 -1.34
CA GLN A 72 -35.73 -0.98 -1.52
C GLN A 72 -35.36 -1.67 -2.84
N VAL A 73 -34.43 -1.08 -3.58
CA VAL A 73 -33.82 -1.67 -4.77
C VAL A 73 -32.31 -1.74 -4.54
N SER A 74 -31.78 -2.95 -4.45
CA SER A 74 -30.36 -3.23 -4.13
C SER A 74 -29.54 -3.56 -5.36
N ALA A 75 -28.19 -3.60 -5.19
CA ALA A 75 -27.19 -3.97 -6.21
C ALA A 75 -27.30 -3.15 -7.50
N LEU A 76 -27.57 -1.85 -7.34
CA LEU A 76 -27.60 -0.93 -8.46
C LEU A 76 -26.16 -0.47 -8.80
N PRO A 77 -25.73 -0.55 -10.07
CA PRO A 77 -24.52 0.10 -10.53
C PRO A 77 -24.50 1.58 -10.16
N VAL A 78 -23.30 2.13 -9.93
CA VAL A 78 -23.13 3.58 -9.70
C VAL A 78 -23.59 4.38 -10.92
N GLY A 79 -24.23 5.52 -10.69
CA GLY A 79 -24.72 6.36 -11.77
C GLY A 79 -26.01 7.12 -11.43
N ARG A 80 -26.61 7.72 -12.42
CA ARG A 80 -27.82 8.53 -12.28
C ARG A 80 -29.07 7.74 -12.63
N TYR A 81 -30.09 7.87 -11.77
CA TYR A 81 -31.36 7.14 -11.86
C TYR A 81 -32.55 8.05 -11.77
N VAL A 82 -33.63 7.69 -12.49
CA VAL A 82 -34.97 8.20 -12.26
C VAL A 82 -35.76 7.17 -11.48
N VAL A 83 -36.35 7.59 -10.38
CA VAL A 83 -37.26 6.80 -9.52
C VAL A 83 -38.67 7.27 -9.77
N GLU A 84 -39.54 6.41 -10.28
CA GLU A 84 -40.92 6.68 -10.65
C GLU A 84 -41.88 5.84 -9.80
N VAL A 85 -42.85 6.49 -9.18
CA VAL A 85 -43.98 5.82 -8.52
C VAL A 85 -45.10 5.66 -9.54
N MET A 86 -45.50 4.41 -9.78
CA MET A 86 -46.52 4.06 -10.75
C MET A 86 -47.79 3.63 -10.01
N ARG A 87 -48.95 4.07 -10.48
CA ARG A 87 -50.29 3.58 -10.05
C ARG A 87 -51.15 3.34 -11.28
N GLY A 88 -51.71 2.13 -11.38
CA GLY A 88 -52.54 1.80 -12.56
C GLY A 88 -51.84 2.00 -13.93
N GLY A 89 -50.53 1.86 -14.00
CA GLY A 89 -49.73 2.07 -15.21
C GLY A 89 -49.33 3.52 -15.49
N ALA A 90 -49.77 4.51 -14.67
CA ALA A 90 -49.40 5.92 -14.82
C ALA A 90 -48.35 6.34 -13.81
N VAL A 91 -47.42 7.22 -14.20
CA VAL A 91 -46.45 7.85 -13.29
C VAL A 91 -47.13 8.89 -12.44
N VAL A 92 -47.17 8.72 -11.11
CA VAL A 92 -47.81 9.67 -10.18
C VAL A 92 -46.80 10.56 -9.48
N ASN A 93 -45.54 10.09 -9.31
CA ASN A 93 -44.43 10.85 -8.78
C ASN A 93 -43.11 10.41 -9.46
N SER A 94 -42.13 11.34 -9.52
CA SER A 94 -40.81 11.07 -10.09
C SER A 94 -39.73 11.90 -9.42
N ALA A 95 -38.53 11.31 -9.24
CA ALA A 95 -37.34 11.99 -8.76
C ALA A 95 -36.08 11.48 -9.45
N GLU A 96 -35.15 12.36 -9.75
CA GLU A 96 -33.82 12.02 -10.26
C GLU A 96 -32.82 11.98 -9.10
N VAL A 97 -32.03 10.91 -9.00
CA VAL A 97 -31.08 10.66 -7.90
C VAL A 97 -29.78 10.05 -8.40
N ASP A 98 -28.69 10.30 -7.68
CA ASP A 98 -27.39 9.65 -7.90
C ASP A 98 -27.23 8.44 -6.95
N VAL A 99 -26.79 7.32 -7.49
CA VAL A 99 -26.41 6.11 -6.72
C VAL A 99 -24.91 6.06 -6.57
N ASN A 100 -24.45 6.01 -5.33
CA ASN A 100 -23.02 5.94 -4.97
C ASN A 100 -22.67 4.55 -4.42
N VAL A 101 -21.41 4.13 -4.64
CA VAL A 101 -20.90 2.85 -4.17
C VAL A 101 -20.98 2.75 -2.64
N GLY A 102 -21.50 1.64 -2.14
CA GLY A 102 -21.61 1.35 -0.71
C GLY A 102 -22.50 2.30 0.08
N GLN A 103 -23.36 3.09 -0.60
CA GLN A 103 -24.28 4.03 0.01
C GLN A 103 -25.73 3.75 -0.38
N GLY A 104 -26.65 4.09 0.52
CA GLY A 104 -28.08 4.08 0.22
C GLY A 104 -28.60 5.49 -0.09
N THR A 105 -29.37 5.61 -1.17
CA THR A 105 -30.01 6.85 -1.58
C THR A 105 -31.47 6.82 -1.18
N ASN A 106 -31.86 7.69 -0.22
CA ASN A 106 -33.26 7.81 0.21
C ASN A 106 -34.07 8.59 -0.82
N THR A 107 -35.16 7.97 -1.31
CA THR A 107 -36.10 8.58 -2.24
C THR A 107 -37.53 8.28 -1.78
N SER A 108 -38.00 9.08 -0.81
CA SER A 108 -39.35 8.94 -0.26
C SER A 108 -40.33 9.96 -0.88
N PHE A 109 -41.55 9.50 -1.22
CA PHE A 109 -42.63 10.28 -1.78
C PHE A 109 -43.81 10.24 -0.81
N THR A 110 -44.04 11.33 -0.09
CA THR A 110 -45.19 11.50 0.84
C THR A 110 -46.20 12.48 0.27
N ALA A 111 -47.43 12.44 0.74
CA ALA A 111 -48.58 13.28 0.25
C ALA A 111 -48.30 14.79 0.19
N ALA A 112 -47.36 15.30 0.99
CA ALA A 112 -46.95 16.70 0.97
C ALA A 112 -46.06 17.07 -0.23
N SER A 113 -45.61 16.11 -1.09
CA SER A 113 -44.68 16.31 -2.19
C SER A 113 -45.33 16.25 -3.58
N VAL A 114 -46.61 16.56 -3.70
CA VAL A 114 -47.38 16.57 -4.95
C VAL A 114 -47.00 17.79 -5.82
N GLN A 115 -45.81 17.82 -6.34
CA GLN A 115 -45.43 18.59 -7.52
C GLN A 115 -44.23 17.88 -8.17
N SER A 116 -44.21 17.74 -9.51
CA SER A 116 -43.08 17.25 -10.26
C SER A 116 -41.86 18.14 -10.00
N VAL A 117 -41.11 17.81 -8.98
CA VAL A 117 -39.88 18.56 -8.64
C VAL A 117 -38.76 17.94 -9.46
N LYS A 118 -38.40 18.62 -10.54
CA LYS A 118 -37.13 18.38 -11.23
C LYS A 118 -36.02 18.73 -10.24
N VAL A 119 -35.61 17.77 -9.42
CA VAL A 119 -34.56 17.93 -8.40
C VAL A 119 -33.22 17.83 -9.13
N THR A 120 -32.81 18.90 -9.78
CA THR A 120 -31.43 19.06 -10.24
C THR A 120 -30.53 19.22 -9.01
N GLY A 121 -29.74 18.18 -8.68
CA GLY A 121 -28.58 18.30 -7.81
C GLY A 121 -28.80 18.31 -6.29
N ARG A 122 -29.91 17.81 -5.76
CA ARG A 122 -29.98 17.52 -4.32
C ARG A 122 -29.20 16.25 -4.03
N ARG A 123 -28.03 16.37 -3.37
CA ARG A 123 -27.52 15.24 -2.58
C ARG A 123 -28.64 14.74 -1.67
N SER A 124 -28.82 13.44 -1.63
CA SER A 124 -29.70 12.80 -0.67
C SER A 124 -29.42 13.36 0.72
N ARG A 125 -30.47 13.54 1.52
CA ARG A 125 -30.33 13.72 2.96
C ARG A 125 -29.44 12.59 3.49
N ILE A 126 -28.94 12.73 4.71
CA ILE A 126 -27.94 11.81 5.30
C ILE A 126 -28.33 10.35 5.08
N ASP A 127 -27.40 9.53 4.63
CA ASP A 127 -27.58 8.09 4.45
C ASP A 127 -27.68 7.38 5.81
N ILE A 128 -28.87 6.88 6.14
CA ILE A 128 -29.12 6.10 7.35
C ILE A 128 -29.04 4.58 7.13
N SER A 129 -28.85 4.12 5.89
CA SER A 129 -28.87 2.70 5.53
C SER A 129 -27.57 1.95 5.85
N ASN A 130 -26.51 2.67 6.24
CA ASN A 130 -25.25 2.06 6.59
C ASN A 130 -24.56 2.76 7.77
N THR A 131 -23.59 2.03 8.35
CA THR A 131 -22.78 2.48 9.50
C THR A 131 -21.34 2.81 9.10
N ASN A 132 -20.99 2.75 7.80
CA ASN A 132 -19.64 2.99 7.31
C ASN A 132 -19.18 4.42 7.58
N SER A 133 -17.89 4.56 7.89
CA SER A 133 -17.25 5.85 8.13
C SER A 133 -16.20 6.13 7.05
N GLY A 134 -16.28 7.30 6.40
CA GLY A 134 -15.34 7.66 5.35
C GLY A 134 -15.86 8.77 4.45
N ALA A 135 -15.39 8.77 3.19
CA ALA A 135 -15.81 9.71 2.15
C ALA A 135 -15.93 8.98 0.80
N THR A 136 -16.86 9.41 -0.03
CA THR A 136 -16.99 8.95 -1.42
C THR A 136 -16.85 10.15 -2.34
N PHE A 137 -16.00 10.02 -3.35
CA PHE A 137 -15.72 11.05 -4.34
C PHE A 137 -16.17 10.58 -5.72
N THR A 138 -16.95 11.40 -6.40
CA THR A 138 -17.37 11.15 -7.78
C THR A 138 -16.34 11.69 -8.78
N ALA A 139 -16.30 11.16 -10.00
CA ALA A 139 -15.46 11.67 -11.08
C ALA A 139 -15.64 13.19 -11.30
N ARG A 140 -16.88 13.70 -11.18
CA ARG A 140 -17.22 15.12 -11.32
C ARG A 140 -16.57 15.99 -10.25
N GLU A 141 -16.57 15.55 -9.01
CA GLU A 141 -15.93 16.25 -7.90
C GLU A 141 -14.41 16.25 -8.06
N LEU A 142 -13.81 15.09 -8.38
CA LEU A 142 -12.37 14.96 -8.57
C LEU A 142 -11.84 15.83 -9.72
N ALA A 143 -12.60 15.97 -10.82
CA ALA A 143 -12.22 16.80 -11.95
C ALA A 143 -12.15 18.30 -11.61
N LYS A 144 -12.90 18.76 -10.60
CA LYS A 144 -12.96 20.18 -10.20
C LYS A 144 -11.94 20.55 -9.10
N LEU A 145 -11.31 19.58 -8.47
CA LEU A 145 -10.34 19.81 -7.40
C LEU A 145 -8.89 19.85 -7.93
N PRO A 146 -8.01 20.69 -7.33
CA PRO A 146 -6.58 20.70 -7.65
C PRO A 146 -5.88 19.53 -6.95
N ILE A 147 -5.93 18.35 -7.56
CA ILE A 147 -5.26 17.14 -7.08
C ILE A 147 -4.37 16.55 -8.15
N THR A 148 -3.34 15.84 -7.73
CA THR A 148 -2.56 15.00 -8.64
C THR A 148 -3.40 13.78 -9.06
N PRO A 149 -3.30 13.28 -10.31
CA PRO A 149 -4.14 12.17 -10.78
C PRO A 149 -3.63 10.82 -10.24
N THR A 150 -3.70 10.61 -8.92
CA THR A 150 -3.31 9.38 -8.23
C THR A 150 -4.33 8.99 -7.18
N VAL A 151 -4.45 7.71 -6.89
CA VAL A 151 -5.34 7.20 -5.83
C VAL A 151 -4.93 7.76 -4.46
N ALA A 152 -3.64 7.90 -4.19
CA ALA A 152 -3.12 8.47 -2.96
C ALA A 152 -3.61 9.91 -2.71
N SER A 153 -3.76 10.73 -3.77
CA SER A 153 -4.29 12.09 -3.66
C SER A 153 -5.76 12.11 -3.26
N ILE A 154 -6.56 11.17 -3.76
CA ILE A 154 -7.96 11.01 -3.37
C ILE A 154 -8.06 10.65 -1.89
N ILE A 155 -7.25 9.69 -1.43
CA ILE A 155 -7.23 9.25 -0.03
C ILE A 155 -6.93 10.42 0.91
N GLN A 156 -6.01 11.31 0.53
CA GLN A 156 -5.62 12.44 1.38
C GLN A 156 -6.73 13.48 1.57
N LEU A 157 -7.78 13.50 0.75
CA LEU A 157 -8.96 14.34 0.97
C LEU A 157 -9.85 13.81 2.10
N ALA A 158 -9.85 12.50 2.37
CA ALA A 158 -10.69 11.89 3.39
C ALA A 158 -10.22 12.23 4.82
N PRO A 159 -11.15 12.33 5.81
CA PRO A 159 -10.78 12.49 7.21
C PRO A 159 -10.02 11.24 7.72
N ASN A 160 -9.29 11.38 8.84
CA ASN A 160 -8.52 10.29 9.47
C ASN A 160 -7.49 9.62 8.56
N THR A 161 -7.04 10.29 7.51
CA THR A 161 -5.95 9.82 6.67
C THR A 161 -4.76 10.76 6.77
N THR A 162 -3.56 10.20 6.83
CA THR A 162 -2.31 10.97 6.84
C THR A 162 -1.42 10.52 5.70
N ARG A 163 -0.56 11.43 5.24
CA ARG A 163 0.51 11.07 4.32
C ARG A 163 1.44 10.07 5.00
N GLY A 164 1.80 9.01 4.31
CA GLY A 164 2.76 8.03 4.77
C GLY A 164 4.18 8.56 4.90
N ASP A 165 5.06 7.73 5.42
CA ASP A 165 6.48 8.05 5.50
C ASP A 165 7.10 8.10 4.09
N SER A 166 7.89 9.15 3.80
CA SER A 166 8.56 9.33 2.51
C SER A 166 9.65 8.28 2.22
N ARG A 167 10.02 7.47 3.21
CA ARG A 167 10.96 6.36 3.06
C ARG A 167 10.32 5.10 2.51
N TYR A 168 8.98 5.00 2.51
CA TYR A 168 8.24 3.90 1.89
C TYR A 168 7.87 4.25 0.45
N GLY A 169 8.77 3.96 -0.48
CA GLY A 169 8.60 4.39 -1.87
C GLY A 169 8.53 5.90 -1.99
N ASP A 170 7.86 6.45 -2.98
CA ASP A 170 7.76 7.91 -3.20
C ASP A 170 6.96 8.67 -2.11
N GLY A 171 6.84 8.12 -0.90
CA GLY A 171 6.15 8.71 0.25
C GLY A 171 4.63 8.76 0.11
N ASN A 172 4.07 7.95 -0.76
CA ASN A 172 2.64 7.95 -1.10
C ASN A 172 1.81 6.86 -0.41
N ALA A 173 2.43 6.02 0.43
CA ALA A 173 1.71 5.00 1.19
C ALA A 173 0.95 5.64 2.37
N PRO A 174 -0.39 5.83 2.29
CA PRO A 174 -1.14 6.54 3.32
C PRO A 174 -1.34 5.68 4.58
N SER A 175 -1.46 6.36 5.73
CA SER A 175 -1.89 5.76 6.99
C SER A 175 -3.35 6.16 7.27
N PHE A 176 -4.14 5.22 7.75
CA PHE A 176 -5.55 5.40 8.11
C PHE A 176 -5.74 5.19 9.60
N GLY A 177 -6.21 6.21 10.32
CA GLY A 177 -6.49 6.09 11.74
C GLY A 177 -5.31 5.54 12.54
N GLY A 178 -4.09 6.03 12.26
CA GLY A 178 -2.86 5.66 12.97
C GLY A 178 -2.27 4.28 12.63
N SER A 179 -2.84 3.53 11.67
CA SER A 179 -2.33 2.24 11.22
C SER A 179 -1.02 2.36 10.43
N ALA A 180 -0.27 1.27 10.31
CA ALA A 180 0.88 1.18 9.42
C ALA A 180 0.42 1.25 7.94
N ALA A 181 1.34 1.63 7.04
CA ALA A 181 1.05 1.74 5.61
C ALA A 181 0.66 0.41 4.95
N SER A 182 1.16 -0.71 5.48
CA SER A 182 0.88 -2.08 5.04
C SER A 182 -0.49 -2.64 5.49
N GLU A 183 -1.25 -1.90 6.28
CA GLU A 183 -2.48 -2.38 6.89
C GLU A 183 -3.76 -1.98 6.15
N ASN A 184 -3.63 -1.42 4.94
CA ASN A 184 -4.73 -0.92 4.13
C ASN A 184 -5.10 -1.92 3.03
N ALA A 185 -6.38 -1.93 2.64
CA ALA A 185 -6.88 -2.74 1.53
C ALA A 185 -7.39 -1.87 0.39
N PHE A 186 -7.01 -2.24 -0.84
CA PHE A 186 -7.38 -1.54 -2.08
C PHE A 186 -8.18 -2.47 -2.98
N TYR A 187 -9.28 -1.96 -3.53
CA TYR A 187 -10.16 -2.70 -4.42
C TYR A 187 -10.49 -1.89 -5.68
N ILE A 188 -10.57 -2.57 -6.82
CA ILE A 188 -11.11 -2.03 -8.08
C ILE A 188 -12.23 -2.96 -8.55
N ASN A 189 -13.44 -2.44 -8.70
CA ASN A 189 -14.65 -3.21 -9.06
C ASN A 189 -14.85 -4.46 -8.19
N GLY A 190 -14.51 -4.37 -6.89
CA GLY A 190 -14.59 -5.47 -5.92
C GLY A 190 -13.38 -6.42 -5.90
N PHE A 191 -12.46 -6.35 -6.86
CA PHE A 191 -11.24 -7.16 -6.89
C PHE A 191 -10.13 -6.51 -6.04
N PRO A 192 -9.44 -7.25 -5.13
CA PRO A 192 -8.35 -6.72 -4.34
C PRO A 192 -7.10 -6.48 -5.21
N VAL A 193 -6.55 -5.28 -5.15
CA VAL A 193 -5.36 -4.84 -5.93
C VAL A 193 -4.19 -4.41 -5.04
N THR A 194 -4.28 -4.61 -3.72
CA THR A 194 -3.19 -4.36 -2.77
C THR A 194 -1.96 -5.17 -3.18
N ASN A 195 -0.77 -4.57 -3.10
CA ASN A 195 0.49 -5.29 -3.33
C ASN A 195 0.59 -6.50 -2.41
N VAL A 196 0.77 -7.69 -2.97
CA VAL A 196 0.71 -8.94 -2.19
C VAL A 196 2.05 -9.34 -1.59
N LEU A 197 3.16 -8.80 -2.11
CA LEU A 197 4.51 -9.08 -1.61
C LEU A 197 4.78 -8.33 -0.29
N PHE A 198 4.51 -7.01 -0.26
CA PHE A 198 4.80 -6.15 0.89
C PHE A 198 3.57 -5.55 1.55
N GLN A 199 2.39 -5.66 0.95
CA GLN A 199 1.13 -5.00 1.38
C GLN A 199 1.19 -3.46 1.43
N VAL A 200 2.21 -2.86 0.83
CA VAL A 200 2.36 -1.40 0.72
C VAL A 200 2.06 -0.98 -0.71
N GLY A 201 1.06 -0.07 -0.88
CA GLY A 201 0.62 0.38 -2.19
C GLY A 201 -0.32 -0.60 -2.90
N ALA A 202 -0.67 -0.29 -4.13
CA ALA A 202 -1.59 -1.06 -4.97
C ALA A 202 -1.32 -0.80 -6.45
N SER A 203 -1.78 -1.70 -7.31
CA SER A 203 -1.86 -1.45 -8.75
C SER A 203 -2.88 -0.35 -9.04
N GLU A 204 -2.61 0.47 -10.04
CA GLU A 204 -3.46 1.59 -10.42
C GLU A 204 -4.10 1.38 -11.80
N LEU A 205 -4.99 2.29 -12.19
CA LEU A 205 -5.70 2.32 -13.46
C LEU A 205 -5.60 3.72 -14.07
N PRO A 206 -5.94 3.92 -15.38
CA PRO A 206 -6.04 5.26 -15.93
C PRO A 206 -6.96 6.13 -15.06
N PHE A 207 -6.45 7.27 -14.58
CA PHE A 207 -7.20 8.12 -13.64
C PHE A 207 -8.55 8.58 -14.20
N GLY A 208 -8.61 8.85 -15.49
CA GLY A 208 -9.84 9.20 -16.21
C GLY A 208 -10.91 8.08 -16.24
N SER A 209 -10.55 6.84 -15.87
CA SER A 209 -11.47 5.70 -15.79
C SER A 209 -12.23 5.60 -14.48
N ILE A 210 -11.87 6.39 -13.45
CA ILE A 210 -12.53 6.37 -12.15
C ILE A 210 -13.93 7.00 -12.30
N ALA A 211 -14.97 6.25 -11.97
CA ALA A 211 -16.32 6.77 -11.82
C ALA A 211 -16.55 7.29 -10.38
N GLN A 212 -16.15 6.49 -9.41
CA GLN A 212 -16.23 6.83 -7.99
C GLN A 212 -15.09 6.18 -7.21
N ALA A 213 -14.62 6.87 -6.17
CA ALA A 213 -13.66 6.35 -5.19
C ALA A 213 -14.24 6.50 -3.79
N GLN A 214 -14.46 5.37 -3.13
CA GLN A 214 -14.89 5.30 -1.74
C GLN A 214 -13.66 5.05 -0.85
N VAL A 215 -13.47 5.91 0.15
CA VAL A 215 -12.38 5.83 1.13
C VAL A 215 -13.01 5.58 2.50
N LEU A 216 -12.97 4.34 2.97
CA LEU A 216 -13.51 3.94 4.27
C LEU A 216 -12.41 4.03 5.33
N THR A 217 -12.67 4.77 6.38
CA THR A 217 -11.70 5.03 7.46
C THR A 217 -12.09 4.32 8.76
N GLY A 218 -13.07 3.39 8.71
CA GLY A 218 -13.52 2.53 9.81
C GLY A 218 -15.00 2.17 9.69
N GLY A 219 -15.47 1.28 10.58
CA GLY A 219 -16.85 0.85 10.66
C GLY A 219 -17.35 0.06 9.46
N PHE A 220 -16.47 -0.49 8.63
CA PHE A 220 -16.85 -1.22 7.42
C PHE A 220 -17.41 -2.61 7.74
N GLY A 221 -18.41 -3.03 6.95
CA GLY A 221 -19.17 -4.26 7.12
C GLY A 221 -18.36 -5.54 6.94
N ALA A 222 -18.99 -6.69 7.20
CA ALA A 222 -18.32 -7.98 7.20
C ALA A 222 -17.86 -8.44 5.81
N GLU A 223 -18.32 -7.82 4.74
CA GLU A 223 -17.88 -8.03 3.36
C GLU A 223 -16.41 -7.63 3.13
N PHE A 224 -15.90 -6.66 3.89
CA PHE A 224 -14.50 -6.25 3.83
C PHE A 224 -13.67 -6.96 4.91
N GLY A 225 -12.53 -7.51 4.50
CA GLY A 225 -11.57 -8.16 5.40
C GLY A 225 -10.14 -7.73 5.11
N ARG A 226 -9.18 -8.34 5.82
CA ARG A 226 -7.75 -8.21 5.57
C ARG A 226 -7.24 -6.77 5.62
N SER A 227 -7.84 -5.95 6.48
CA SER A 227 -7.39 -4.58 6.76
C SER A 227 -7.67 -4.21 8.21
N THR A 228 -6.68 -3.65 8.88
CA THR A 228 -6.79 -2.99 10.18
C THR A 228 -6.68 -1.47 10.07
N GLY A 229 -6.34 -0.96 8.88
CA GLY A 229 -6.26 0.45 8.56
C GLY A 229 -7.55 0.99 7.95
N GLY A 230 -7.60 1.10 6.64
CA GLY A 230 -8.73 1.57 5.86
C GLY A 230 -8.94 0.76 4.58
N VAL A 231 -10.07 1.02 3.92
CA VAL A 231 -10.43 0.40 2.66
C VAL A 231 -10.61 1.47 1.58
N ILE A 232 -9.96 1.29 0.47
CA ILE A 232 -10.15 2.08 -0.74
C ILE A 232 -10.88 1.21 -1.76
N ASN A 233 -12.04 1.67 -2.21
CA ASN A 233 -12.88 0.92 -3.14
C ASN A 233 -13.20 1.80 -4.35
N ILE A 234 -12.62 1.47 -5.49
CA ILE A 234 -12.73 2.22 -6.75
C ILE A 234 -13.73 1.52 -7.66
N GLN A 235 -14.68 2.29 -8.20
CA GLN A 235 -15.56 1.86 -9.26
C GLN A 235 -15.17 2.54 -10.57
N THR A 236 -15.08 1.76 -11.63
CA THR A 236 -14.69 2.24 -12.95
C THR A 236 -15.90 2.71 -13.77
N LYS A 237 -15.67 3.62 -14.72
CA LYS A 237 -16.67 4.04 -15.68
C LYS A 237 -17.13 2.87 -16.54
N SER A 238 -18.36 2.98 -17.04
CA SER A 238 -19.01 2.07 -17.98
C SER A 238 -19.41 2.83 -19.25
N GLY A 239 -19.66 2.11 -20.34
CA GLY A 239 -20.30 2.68 -21.52
C GLY A 239 -21.76 3.04 -21.25
N THR A 240 -22.33 3.93 -22.07
CA THR A 240 -23.70 4.42 -21.96
C THR A 240 -24.46 4.21 -23.27
N ASN A 241 -25.73 4.60 -23.35
CA ASN A 241 -26.54 4.53 -24.55
C ASN A 241 -26.15 5.56 -25.64
N ASN A 242 -25.25 6.47 -25.34
CA ASN A 242 -24.65 7.39 -26.28
C ASN A 242 -23.17 7.10 -26.43
N TRP A 243 -22.65 7.15 -27.63
CA TRP A 243 -21.22 7.12 -27.84
C TRP A 243 -20.58 8.41 -27.31
N GLU A 244 -19.50 8.24 -26.58
CA GLU A 244 -18.68 9.32 -26.06
C GLU A 244 -17.22 9.02 -26.35
N VAL A 245 -16.51 9.99 -26.90
CA VAL A 245 -15.07 9.94 -27.12
C VAL A 245 -14.44 11.16 -26.47
N GLY A 246 -13.34 10.97 -25.78
CA GLY A 246 -12.65 12.09 -25.18
C GLY A 246 -11.20 11.80 -24.89
N GLY A 247 -10.51 12.82 -24.44
CA GLY A 247 -9.12 12.70 -24.05
C GLY A 247 -8.61 13.96 -23.37
N SER A 248 -7.43 13.84 -22.81
CA SER A 248 -6.76 14.97 -22.17
C SER A 248 -5.26 14.90 -22.40
N VAL A 249 -4.64 16.07 -22.45
CA VAL A 249 -3.19 16.23 -22.40
C VAL A 249 -2.88 17.18 -21.25
N SER A 250 -2.01 16.74 -20.35
CA SER A 250 -1.55 17.54 -19.23
C SER A 250 -0.03 17.66 -19.25
N THR A 251 0.49 18.81 -18.86
CA THR A 251 1.92 19.03 -18.71
C THR A 251 2.22 19.78 -17.42
N GLU A 252 3.24 19.35 -16.70
CA GLU A 252 3.88 20.06 -15.58
C GLU A 252 5.31 20.38 -16.03
N PRO A 253 5.53 21.52 -16.71
CA PRO A 253 6.85 21.86 -17.24
C PRO A 253 7.80 22.30 -16.11
N LYS A 254 9.08 21.94 -16.24
CA LYS A 254 10.12 22.31 -15.25
C LYS A 254 10.23 23.84 -15.05
N SER A 255 9.97 24.63 -16.07
CA SER A 255 10.02 26.10 -16.01
C SER A 255 8.95 26.74 -15.11
N LEU A 256 7.85 26.02 -14.82
CA LEU A 256 6.78 26.44 -13.93
C LEU A 256 6.85 25.72 -12.56
N ARG A 257 8.01 25.17 -12.24
CA ARG A 257 8.30 24.53 -10.96
C ARG A 257 9.37 25.33 -10.20
N SER A 258 9.12 25.61 -8.93
CA SER A 258 10.11 26.23 -8.06
C SER A 258 11.22 25.24 -7.70
N ALA A 259 12.41 25.73 -7.41
CA ALA A 259 13.54 24.91 -6.98
C ALA A 259 13.26 24.22 -5.62
N PRO A 260 13.65 22.96 -5.44
CA PRO A 260 13.65 22.30 -4.14
C PRO A 260 14.70 22.93 -3.21
N LYS A 261 14.46 22.85 -1.89
CA LYS A 261 15.41 23.32 -0.87
C LYS A 261 16.63 22.41 -0.77
N ASN A 262 17.79 23.02 -0.61
CA ASN A 262 19.03 22.36 -0.20
C ASN A 262 18.90 21.77 1.20
N ILE A 263 19.65 20.69 1.46
CA ILE A 263 19.75 20.08 2.77
C ILE A 263 21.11 20.39 3.35
N TYR A 264 21.14 20.86 4.59
CA TYR A 264 22.34 21.22 5.33
C TYR A 264 22.53 20.30 6.53
N TYR A 265 23.78 20.07 6.91
CA TYR A 265 24.07 19.39 8.16
C TYR A 265 23.43 20.12 9.35
N PRO A 266 22.86 19.42 10.30
CA PRO A 266 22.31 20.04 11.51
C PRO A 266 23.41 20.56 12.43
N ASN A 267 23.04 21.48 13.32
CA ASN A 267 23.95 21.98 14.36
C ASN A 267 23.92 21.02 15.56
N ASN A 268 24.86 20.10 15.63
CA ASN A 268 24.95 19.07 16.67
C ASN A 268 26.37 18.97 17.32
N GLY A 269 27.22 19.97 17.10
CA GLY A 269 28.60 20.04 17.61
C GLY A 269 29.62 19.33 16.72
N SER A 270 29.25 19.01 15.49
CA SER A 270 30.14 18.41 14.47
C SER A 270 30.91 19.45 13.71
N VAL A 271 32.06 19.08 13.15
CA VAL A 271 32.84 19.91 12.21
C VAL A 271 32.07 20.22 10.92
N THR A 272 30.95 19.52 10.66
CA THR A 272 30.09 19.74 9.49
C THR A 272 28.91 20.65 9.77
N ASP A 273 28.74 21.16 10.98
CA ASP A 273 27.59 21.97 11.38
C ASP A 273 27.30 23.13 10.41
N GLY A 274 26.05 23.20 9.95
CA GLY A 274 25.57 24.23 9.04
C GLY A 274 26.11 24.15 7.60
N LYS A 275 26.96 23.17 7.30
CA LYS A 275 27.50 22.97 5.94
C LYS A 275 26.51 22.30 5.02
N LEU A 276 26.67 22.48 3.73
CA LEU A 276 25.83 21.88 2.72
C LEU A 276 26.02 20.34 2.73
N TYR A 277 24.90 19.61 2.87
CA TYR A 277 24.87 18.17 2.80
C TYR A 277 24.42 17.66 1.43
N LEU A 278 23.30 18.18 0.90
CA LEU A 278 22.76 17.82 -0.40
C LEU A 278 22.26 19.05 -1.13
N TYR A 279 22.80 19.27 -2.32
CA TYR A 279 22.43 20.39 -3.19
C TYR A 279 21.24 19.99 -4.07
N ASN A 280 20.09 20.60 -3.86
CA ASN A 280 18.84 20.26 -4.56
C ASN A 280 18.38 21.34 -5.55
N GLU A 281 18.96 22.52 -5.56
CA GLU A 281 18.46 23.65 -6.37
C GLU A 281 18.45 23.38 -7.86
N ASP A 282 19.39 22.55 -8.35
CA ASP A 282 19.45 22.13 -9.75
C ASP A 282 18.59 20.91 -10.08
N ASN A 283 17.90 20.34 -9.08
CA ASN A 283 16.98 19.21 -9.33
C ASN A 283 15.81 19.67 -10.20
N GLU A 284 15.60 18.97 -11.29
CA GLU A 284 14.55 19.26 -12.26
C GLU A 284 13.52 18.12 -12.30
N ARG A 285 12.27 18.49 -12.52
CA ARG A 285 11.19 17.53 -12.77
C ARG A 285 10.22 18.11 -13.78
N SER A 286 9.90 17.33 -14.80
CA SER A 286 8.76 17.59 -15.68
C SER A 286 7.88 16.37 -15.76
N GLN A 287 6.59 16.57 -16.06
CA GLN A 287 5.64 15.47 -16.24
C GLN A 287 4.69 15.76 -17.39
N HIS A 288 4.41 14.73 -18.19
CA HIS A 288 3.45 14.77 -19.29
C HIS A 288 2.49 13.60 -19.14
N ILE A 289 1.20 13.87 -19.27
CA ILE A 289 0.15 12.84 -19.22
C ILE A 289 -0.72 13.01 -20.46
N ALA A 290 -0.92 11.92 -21.20
CA ALA A 290 -1.85 11.85 -22.33
C ALA A 290 -2.85 10.72 -22.04
N ASN A 291 -4.14 11.02 -22.21
CA ASN A 291 -5.23 10.09 -21.97
C ASN A 291 -6.23 10.16 -23.13
N VAL A 292 -6.74 9.01 -23.55
CA VAL A 292 -7.81 8.90 -24.56
C VAL A 292 -8.78 7.82 -24.14
N TYR A 293 -10.07 8.09 -24.24
CA TYR A 293 -11.10 7.11 -23.95
C TYR A 293 -12.24 7.10 -24.97
N VAL A 294 -12.92 5.98 -25.04
CA VAL A 294 -14.16 5.79 -25.81
C VAL A 294 -15.14 4.97 -25.00
N GLY A 295 -16.40 5.33 -25.02
CA GLY A 295 -17.48 4.56 -24.40
C GLY A 295 -18.76 4.65 -25.18
N GLY A 296 -19.57 3.59 -25.14
CA GLY A 296 -20.85 3.60 -25.85
C GLY A 296 -21.53 2.24 -25.91
N PRO A 297 -22.68 2.14 -26.56
CA PRO A 297 -23.44 0.91 -26.67
C PRO A 297 -22.96 0.07 -27.86
N ILE A 298 -22.58 -1.18 -27.64
CA ILE A 298 -22.51 -2.17 -28.73
C ILE A 298 -23.93 -2.58 -29.10
N ILE A 299 -24.78 -2.79 -28.09
CA ILE A 299 -26.23 -3.00 -28.26
C ILE A 299 -26.91 -2.07 -27.25
N LYS A 300 -27.73 -1.15 -27.74
CA LYS A 300 -28.46 -0.18 -26.94
C LYS A 300 -29.26 -0.86 -25.83
N ASP A 301 -29.20 -0.29 -24.61
CA ASP A 301 -29.84 -0.77 -23.39
C ASP A 301 -29.28 -2.11 -22.86
N LYS A 302 -28.41 -2.82 -23.60
CA LYS A 302 -27.99 -4.18 -23.28
C LYS A 302 -26.49 -4.36 -23.13
N LEU A 303 -25.68 -3.98 -24.12
CA LEU A 303 -24.26 -4.29 -24.14
C LEU A 303 -23.45 -3.02 -24.38
N PHE A 304 -22.58 -2.72 -23.44
CA PHE A 304 -21.80 -1.49 -23.43
C PHE A 304 -20.31 -1.79 -23.40
N LEU A 305 -19.54 -0.89 -23.99
CA LEU A 305 -18.09 -0.88 -23.98
C LEU A 305 -17.59 0.44 -23.39
N PHE A 306 -16.57 0.38 -22.55
CA PHE A 306 -15.73 1.50 -22.16
C PHE A 306 -14.27 1.10 -22.26
N ALA A 307 -13.46 1.91 -22.95
CA ALA A 307 -12.02 1.68 -23.05
C ALA A 307 -11.28 3.01 -22.82
N ASN A 308 -10.17 2.92 -22.08
CA ASN A 308 -9.33 4.08 -21.76
C ASN A 308 -7.87 3.68 -21.79
N VAL A 309 -7.02 4.52 -22.39
CA VAL A 309 -5.57 4.39 -22.36
C VAL A 309 -4.94 5.69 -21.85
N GLU A 310 -3.92 5.55 -21.02
CA GLU A 310 -3.19 6.67 -20.43
C GLU A 310 -1.69 6.39 -20.48
N ARG A 311 -0.94 7.41 -20.87
CA ARG A 311 0.52 7.41 -20.76
C ARG A 311 0.97 8.57 -19.92
N THR A 312 1.71 8.27 -18.86
CA THR A 312 2.39 9.25 -18.02
C THR A 312 3.89 9.12 -18.24
N GLN A 313 4.56 10.22 -18.51
CA GLN A 313 6.02 10.30 -18.53
C GLN A 313 6.48 11.37 -17.54
N THR A 314 7.41 11.00 -16.67
CA THR A 314 8.05 11.92 -15.72
C THR A 314 9.56 11.85 -15.94
N ASP A 315 10.16 12.99 -16.25
CA ASP A 315 11.61 13.13 -16.36
C ASP A 315 12.12 13.86 -15.10
N LEU A 316 13.09 13.23 -14.43
CA LEU A 316 13.69 13.73 -13.21
C LEU A 316 15.20 13.82 -13.40
N GLN A 317 15.77 14.86 -12.86
CA GLN A 317 17.21 15.06 -12.74
C GLN A 317 17.51 15.48 -11.32
N ASN A 318 18.24 14.65 -10.59
CA ASN A 318 18.45 14.85 -9.15
C ASN A 318 19.92 14.72 -8.79
N THR A 319 20.37 15.60 -7.93
CA THR A 319 21.63 15.40 -7.21
C THR A 319 21.47 14.26 -6.20
N ARG A 320 22.52 13.48 -6.04
CA ARG A 320 22.61 12.40 -5.06
C ARG A 320 23.80 12.61 -4.15
N LEU A 321 23.76 12.02 -2.97
CA LEU A 321 24.90 12.04 -2.07
C LEU A 321 26.10 11.36 -2.71
N ALA A 322 27.26 12.03 -2.62
CA ALA A 322 28.52 11.36 -2.82
C ALA A 322 28.72 10.37 -1.66
N SER A 323 28.65 9.07 -1.94
CA SER A 323 29.05 8.08 -0.93
C SER A 323 30.58 7.97 -0.94
N ASP A 324 31.18 7.96 0.25
CA ASP A 324 32.59 7.63 0.44
C ASP A 324 32.91 6.16 0.09
N SER A 325 31.88 5.39 -0.27
CA SER A 325 32.07 4.00 -0.69
C SER A 325 32.65 3.98 -2.10
N THR A 326 33.65 3.16 -2.29
CA THR A 326 34.33 2.88 -3.58
C THR A 326 33.41 2.33 -4.68
N ALA A 327 32.13 2.16 -4.40
CA ALA A 327 31.09 1.86 -5.37
C ALA A 327 30.61 3.15 -6.05
N ALA A 328 31.46 3.72 -6.88
CA ALA A 328 31.27 4.98 -7.60
C ALA A 328 30.02 5.06 -8.52
N ILE A 329 29.22 4.03 -8.58
CA ILE A 329 28.10 3.87 -9.52
C ILE A 329 26.87 4.68 -9.13
N ASN A 330 26.73 5.07 -7.85
CA ASN A 330 25.53 5.70 -7.31
C ASN A 330 25.76 7.11 -6.77
N THR A 331 26.87 7.73 -7.05
CA THR A 331 27.26 8.99 -6.43
C THR A 331 27.13 10.15 -7.40
N GLY A 332 26.36 11.15 -6.98
CA GLY A 332 26.43 12.49 -7.52
C GLY A 332 25.19 12.92 -8.29
N TRP A 333 24.88 12.36 -9.43
CA TRP A 333 23.77 12.79 -10.28
C TRP A 333 22.96 11.60 -10.83
N GLU A 334 21.65 11.73 -10.82
CA GLU A 334 20.71 10.75 -11.40
C GLU A 334 19.85 11.42 -12.46
N GLU A 335 19.82 10.85 -13.65
CA GLU A 335 18.77 11.11 -14.63
C GLU A 335 17.81 9.92 -14.62
N ARG A 336 16.53 10.20 -14.43
CA ARG A 336 15.50 9.17 -14.31
C ARG A 336 14.34 9.53 -15.22
N LYS A 337 13.93 8.56 -16.00
CA LYS A 337 12.74 8.63 -16.83
C LYS A 337 11.75 7.56 -16.41
N ASP A 338 10.67 7.98 -15.78
CA ASP A 338 9.56 7.12 -15.43
C ASP A 338 8.50 7.20 -16.50
N THR A 339 8.13 6.05 -17.07
CA THR A 339 7.06 5.93 -18.06
C THR A 339 6.06 4.92 -17.56
N THR A 340 4.80 5.32 -17.42
CA THR A 340 3.70 4.44 -17.05
C THR A 340 2.69 4.41 -18.17
N ASN A 341 2.40 3.22 -18.70
CA ASN A 341 1.34 2.99 -19.67
C ASN A 341 0.21 2.24 -18.97
N ARG A 342 -0.97 2.82 -18.92
CA ARG A 342 -2.15 2.23 -18.33
C ARG A 342 -3.23 2.03 -19.36
N ALA A 343 -3.97 0.94 -19.23
CA ALA A 343 -5.14 0.68 -20.06
C ALA A 343 -6.25 0.07 -19.20
N LEU A 344 -7.48 0.40 -19.54
CA LEU A 344 -8.67 -0.22 -19.00
C LEU A 344 -9.64 -0.49 -20.14
N VAL A 345 -10.18 -1.72 -20.16
CA VAL A 345 -11.31 -2.08 -21.05
C VAL A 345 -12.37 -2.73 -20.18
N LYS A 346 -13.59 -2.22 -20.24
CA LYS A 346 -14.75 -2.75 -19.53
C LYS A 346 -15.90 -3.02 -20.48
N MET A 347 -16.53 -4.18 -20.32
CA MET A 347 -17.74 -4.56 -21.02
C MET A 347 -18.83 -4.85 -19.99
N ASP A 348 -19.99 -4.25 -20.17
CA ASP A 348 -21.15 -4.41 -19.30
C ASP A 348 -22.29 -4.98 -20.12
N TRP A 349 -22.78 -6.16 -19.73
CA TRP A 349 -23.86 -6.82 -20.40
C TRP A 349 -25.08 -6.96 -19.48
N ASN A 350 -26.11 -6.14 -19.72
CA ASN A 350 -27.45 -6.33 -19.14
C ASN A 350 -28.14 -7.44 -19.94
N ILE A 351 -28.00 -8.68 -19.49
CA ILE A 351 -28.62 -9.85 -20.15
C ILE A 351 -30.13 -9.62 -20.21
N ASN A 352 -30.68 -9.20 -19.08
CA ASN A 352 -32.05 -8.68 -18.93
C ASN A 352 -32.09 -7.75 -17.70
N ASP A 353 -33.27 -7.31 -17.29
CA ASP A 353 -33.46 -6.42 -16.13
C ASP A 353 -32.99 -7.02 -14.80
N SER A 354 -32.89 -8.35 -14.68
CA SER A 354 -32.49 -9.04 -13.44
C SER A 354 -31.04 -9.56 -13.45
N HIS A 355 -30.43 -9.78 -14.62
CA HIS A 355 -29.13 -10.41 -14.76
C HIS A 355 -28.13 -9.53 -15.50
N ARG A 356 -26.97 -9.30 -14.88
CA ARG A 356 -25.87 -8.50 -15.43
C ARG A 356 -24.55 -9.22 -15.32
N LEU A 357 -23.71 -9.08 -16.34
CA LEU A 357 -22.33 -9.57 -16.40
C LEU A 357 -21.40 -8.40 -16.73
N GLU A 358 -20.27 -8.28 -16.01
CA GLU A 358 -19.28 -7.23 -16.19
C GLU A 358 -17.90 -7.85 -16.34
N GLY A 359 -17.25 -7.60 -17.49
CA GLY A 359 -15.85 -7.99 -17.72
C GLY A 359 -14.95 -6.76 -17.65
N THR A 360 -13.89 -6.81 -16.85
CA THR A 360 -12.91 -5.72 -16.74
C THR A 360 -11.51 -6.24 -16.98
N TYR A 361 -10.77 -5.57 -17.87
CA TYR A 361 -9.34 -5.78 -18.10
C TYR A 361 -8.59 -4.49 -17.73
N ILE A 362 -7.54 -4.61 -16.91
CA ILE A 362 -6.69 -3.49 -16.52
C ILE A 362 -5.25 -3.89 -16.79
N LYS A 363 -4.49 -2.95 -17.34
CA LYS A 363 -3.03 -3.02 -17.44
C LYS A 363 -2.44 -1.77 -16.78
N ASP A 364 -1.52 -1.99 -15.84
CA ASP A 364 -0.69 -0.95 -15.20
C ASP A 364 0.77 -1.34 -15.44
N ASP A 365 1.50 -0.58 -16.27
CA ASP A 365 2.85 -0.91 -16.73
C ASP A 365 3.81 0.26 -16.46
N PRO A 366 4.19 0.51 -15.18
CA PRO A 366 5.21 1.47 -14.82
C PRO A 366 6.61 0.95 -15.13
N LYS A 367 7.42 1.81 -15.75
CA LYS A 367 8.81 1.54 -16.10
C LYS A 367 9.67 2.71 -15.66
N SER A 368 10.81 2.45 -15.02
CA SER A 368 11.79 3.45 -14.60
C SER A 368 13.14 3.17 -15.23
N ASP A 369 13.58 4.05 -16.11
CA ASP A 369 14.93 4.02 -16.68
C ASP A 369 15.79 5.04 -15.91
N ARG A 370 16.93 4.59 -15.35
CA ARG A 370 17.81 5.41 -14.52
C ARG A 370 19.22 5.37 -15.05
N SER A 371 19.85 6.57 -15.06
CA SER A 371 21.27 6.72 -15.41
C SER A 371 21.97 7.46 -14.29
N TYR A 372 23.07 6.91 -13.81
CA TYR A 372 23.85 7.49 -12.73
C TYR A 372 25.17 8.03 -13.26
N TYR A 373 25.55 9.19 -12.77
CA TYR A 373 26.78 9.89 -13.14
C TYR A 373 27.55 10.28 -11.90
N GLY A 374 28.87 10.35 -12.01
CA GLY A 374 29.72 10.97 -11.00
C GLY A 374 29.37 12.45 -10.88
N PHE A 375 29.44 12.97 -9.67
CA PHE A 375 29.21 14.38 -9.36
C PHE A 375 30.24 14.79 -8.33
N ASN A 376 31.12 15.70 -8.69
CA ASN A 376 32.15 16.14 -7.77
C ASN A 376 31.61 17.24 -6.85
N TYR A 377 31.03 16.82 -5.72
CA TYR A 377 30.79 17.76 -4.61
C TYR A 377 32.09 18.31 -4.06
N GLY A 378 33.22 17.68 -4.47
CA GLY A 378 34.56 18.02 -4.01
C GLY A 378 34.73 17.90 -2.52
N ALA A 379 35.88 18.22 -2.02
CA ALA A 379 36.12 18.47 -0.60
C ALA A 379 35.20 19.54 0.00
N ALA A 380 34.33 20.15 -0.78
CA ALA A 380 33.38 21.17 -0.41
C ALA A 380 32.31 20.72 0.55
N ALA A 381 31.73 19.55 0.35
CA ALA A 381 30.74 18.99 1.28
C ALA A 381 31.35 18.65 2.63
N VAL A 382 32.60 18.19 2.64
CA VAL A 382 33.35 17.86 3.86
C VAL A 382 34.05 19.08 4.45
N SER A 383 34.53 20.02 3.61
CA SER A 383 35.32 21.19 4.04
C SER A 383 34.51 22.45 4.27
N GLY A 384 33.20 22.42 4.03
CA GLY A 384 32.33 23.60 4.23
C GLY A 384 32.43 24.66 3.14
N ILE A 385 32.98 24.33 2.00
CA ILE A 385 33.02 25.23 0.85
C ILE A 385 31.71 25.04 0.10
N ASN A 386 30.98 26.13 -0.13
CA ASN A 386 29.79 26.12 -0.95
C ASN A 386 30.16 25.65 -2.36
N PRO A 387 29.51 24.59 -2.92
CA PRO A 387 29.74 24.19 -4.31
C PRO A 387 29.57 25.34 -5.31
N LEU A 388 28.70 26.29 -5.01
CA LEU A 388 28.48 27.50 -5.81
C LEU A 388 29.73 28.39 -5.89
N ASP A 389 30.62 28.36 -4.87
CA ASP A 389 31.86 29.14 -4.83
C ASP A 389 32.94 28.59 -5.76
N ARG A 390 32.72 27.43 -6.39
CA ARG A 390 33.67 26.74 -7.26
C ARG A 390 33.35 26.82 -8.75
N GLY A 391 32.50 27.73 -9.18
CA GLY A 391 32.13 27.81 -10.59
C GLY A 391 31.32 26.58 -11.07
N TYR A 392 30.35 26.22 -10.30
CA TYR A 392 29.41 25.13 -10.56
C TYR A 392 28.69 25.40 -11.89
N GLU A 393 29.09 24.71 -12.96
CA GLU A 393 28.45 24.85 -14.25
C GLU A 393 27.29 23.85 -14.41
N LYS A 394 26.12 24.37 -14.80
CA LYS A 394 24.98 23.56 -15.22
C LYS A 394 25.35 22.66 -16.40
N LYS A 395 24.75 21.52 -16.42
CA LYS A 395 24.62 20.52 -17.48
C LYS A 395 25.40 20.83 -18.77
N GLY A 396 26.51 20.12 -18.99
CA GLY A 396 27.38 20.24 -20.15
C GLY A 396 28.84 20.56 -19.83
N GLY A 397 29.14 20.94 -18.60
CA GLY A 397 30.49 21.10 -18.08
C GLY A 397 30.88 19.91 -17.19
N ALA A 398 32.06 19.97 -16.62
CA ALA A 398 32.82 18.93 -15.95
C ALA A 398 32.21 18.16 -14.77
N TYR A 399 30.89 18.14 -14.60
CA TYR A 399 30.21 17.37 -13.56
C TYR A 399 30.26 15.87 -13.81
N TYR A 400 30.42 15.51 -15.05
CA TYR A 400 30.36 14.13 -15.51
C TYR A 400 31.77 13.59 -15.57
N GLU A 401 32.37 13.36 -14.40
CA GLU A 401 33.58 12.54 -14.40
C GLU A 401 33.20 11.11 -14.79
N SER A 402 33.69 10.73 -15.95
CA SER A 402 34.14 9.43 -16.48
C SER A 402 33.48 8.13 -16.06
N TYR A 403 32.40 8.12 -15.30
CA TYR A 403 31.58 6.93 -15.13
C TYR A 403 30.49 6.98 -16.19
N GLY A 404 30.62 6.16 -17.20
CA GLY A 404 29.58 6.00 -18.21
C GLY A 404 28.21 5.74 -17.54
N PRO A 405 27.09 6.11 -18.18
CA PRO A 405 25.77 5.86 -17.61
C PRO A 405 25.63 4.40 -17.27
N THR A 406 25.23 4.10 -16.05
CA THR A 406 24.81 2.75 -15.64
C THR A 406 23.29 2.76 -15.57
N PRO A 407 22.60 2.56 -16.71
CA PRO A 407 21.16 2.57 -16.71
C PRO A 407 20.64 1.32 -16.00
N VAL A 408 19.59 1.51 -15.23
CA VAL A 408 18.89 0.46 -14.53
C VAL A 408 17.42 0.57 -14.91
N ALA A 409 16.85 -0.51 -15.44
CA ALA A 409 15.43 -0.60 -15.71
C ALA A 409 14.76 -1.35 -14.57
N ALA A 410 13.83 -0.68 -13.86
CA ALA A 410 12.92 -1.33 -12.95
C ALA A 410 11.56 -1.44 -13.64
N ARG A 411 10.96 -2.62 -13.62
CA ARG A 411 9.65 -2.88 -14.17
C ARG A 411 8.79 -3.47 -13.07
N VAL A 412 7.72 -2.76 -12.73
CA VAL A 412 6.69 -3.22 -11.80
C VAL A 412 5.37 -2.96 -12.50
N GLY A 413 4.68 -4.01 -12.96
CA GLY A 413 3.45 -3.81 -13.72
C GLY A 413 2.46 -4.93 -13.49
N ALA A 414 1.17 -4.57 -13.43
CA ALA A 414 0.08 -5.50 -13.21
C ALA A 414 -0.79 -5.66 -14.47
N GLU A 415 -1.19 -6.90 -14.72
CA GLU A 415 -2.25 -7.26 -15.65
C GLU A 415 -3.37 -7.91 -14.83
N ILE A 416 -4.58 -7.30 -14.85
CA ILE A 416 -5.71 -7.70 -14.01
C ILE A 416 -6.91 -8.00 -14.90
N LYS A 417 -7.58 -9.12 -14.65
CA LYS A 417 -8.80 -9.55 -15.35
C LYS A 417 -9.87 -9.90 -14.32
N ILE A 418 -11.05 -9.30 -14.44
CA ILE A 418 -12.15 -9.45 -13.50
C ILE A 418 -13.41 -9.81 -14.28
N LEU A 419 -14.17 -10.77 -13.79
CA LEU A 419 -15.51 -11.07 -14.27
C LEU A 419 -16.46 -11.04 -13.08
N ASN A 420 -17.41 -10.12 -13.11
CA ASN A 420 -18.47 -9.95 -12.11
C ASN A 420 -19.81 -10.35 -12.67
N TYR A 421 -20.59 -11.09 -11.89
CA TYR A 421 -21.99 -11.39 -12.17
C TYR A 421 -22.87 -10.83 -11.06
N THR A 422 -23.98 -10.19 -11.43
CA THR A 422 -25.04 -9.76 -10.52
C THR A 422 -26.38 -10.29 -11.01
N GLY A 423 -27.08 -11.06 -10.17
CA GLY A 423 -28.39 -11.61 -10.45
C GLY A 423 -29.38 -11.25 -9.35
N ASN A 424 -30.49 -10.56 -9.71
CA ASN A 424 -31.63 -10.39 -8.82
C ASN A 424 -32.57 -11.56 -9.14
N LEU A 425 -32.50 -12.60 -8.31
CA LEU A 425 -33.23 -13.85 -8.51
C LEU A 425 -34.73 -13.70 -8.15
N SER A 426 -35.01 -12.75 -7.26
CA SER A 426 -36.35 -12.25 -6.94
C SER A 426 -36.24 -10.83 -6.39
N ASP A 427 -37.35 -10.18 -6.03
CA ASP A 427 -37.36 -8.87 -5.39
C ASP A 427 -36.59 -8.86 -4.05
N ASP A 428 -36.53 -10.01 -3.39
CA ASP A 428 -35.88 -10.18 -2.08
C ASP A 428 -34.50 -10.82 -2.14
N VAL A 429 -34.11 -11.41 -3.28
CA VAL A 429 -32.89 -12.23 -3.40
C VAL A 429 -31.95 -11.71 -4.47
N THR A 430 -30.73 -11.33 -4.06
CA THR A 430 -29.67 -10.90 -4.98
C THR A 430 -28.42 -11.77 -4.79
N LEU A 431 -27.89 -12.31 -5.90
CA LEU A 431 -26.63 -13.04 -5.98
C LEU A 431 -25.57 -12.21 -6.68
N THR A 432 -24.36 -12.16 -6.11
CA THR A 432 -23.18 -11.64 -6.80
C THR A 432 -22.04 -12.63 -6.73
N ALA A 433 -21.34 -12.80 -7.84
CA ALA A 433 -20.17 -13.65 -7.93
C ALA A 433 -19.06 -12.90 -8.67
N MET A 434 -17.84 -13.09 -8.25
CA MET A 434 -16.64 -12.54 -8.89
C MET A 434 -15.57 -13.63 -9.02
N ILE A 435 -14.94 -13.67 -10.17
CA ILE A 435 -13.66 -14.34 -10.39
C ILE A 435 -12.68 -13.37 -11.03
N GLY A 436 -11.42 -13.45 -10.66
CA GLY A 436 -10.40 -12.61 -11.26
C GLY A 436 -8.99 -13.11 -11.03
N GLU A 437 -8.09 -12.65 -11.85
CA GLU A 437 -6.66 -12.92 -11.76
C GLU A 437 -5.86 -11.62 -11.89
N SER A 438 -4.76 -11.55 -11.18
CA SER A 438 -3.74 -10.50 -11.34
C SER A 438 -2.37 -11.15 -11.48
N ASN A 439 -1.56 -10.60 -12.38
CA ASN A 439 -0.15 -10.95 -12.53
C ASN A 439 0.67 -9.65 -12.55
N THR A 440 1.56 -9.49 -11.59
CA THR A 440 2.42 -8.31 -11.43
C THR A 440 3.87 -8.75 -11.62
N GLU A 441 4.59 -8.12 -12.54
CA GLU A 441 6.03 -8.29 -12.69
C GLU A 441 6.76 -7.27 -11.80
N HIS A 442 7.81 -7.68 -11.08
CA HIS A 442 8.68 -6.80 -10.30
C HIS A 442 10.15 -7.12 -10.52
N VAL A 443 10.61 -6.89 -11.74
CA VAL A 443 11.95 -7.19 -12.20
C VAL A 443 12.85 -5.95 -12.13
N TYR A 444 14.07 -6.13 -11.66
CA TYR A 444 15.11 -5.09 -11.66
C TYR A 444 16.34 -5.63 -12.36
N VAL A 445 16.63 -5.12 -13.56
CA VAL A 445 17.74 -5.58 -14.41
C VAL A 445 18.66 -4.40 -14.74
N PRO A 446 19.99 -4.48 -14.49
CA PRO A 446 20.93 -3.49 -14.95
C PRO A 446 21.05 -3.46 -16.46
N PHE A 447 21.33 -2.29 -17.00
CA PHE A 447 21.69 -2.15 -18.42
C PHE A 447 22.99 -2.89 -18.71
N ASN A 448 23.08 -3.50 -19.89
CA ASN A 448 24.18 -4.37 -20.28
C ASN A 448 24.39 -5.57 -19.34
N PHE A 449 23.29 -6.04 -18.70
CA PHE A 449 23.31 -7.27 -17.94
C PHE A 449 23.82 -8.44 -18.81
N ARG A 450 24.80 -9.16 -18.26
CA ARG A 450 25.43 -10.30 -18.93
C ARG A 450 25.15 -11.57 -18.12
N PRO A 451 24.13 -12.37 -18.50
CA PRO A 451 23.82 -13.61 -17.80
C PRO A 451 25.06 -14.52 -17.67
N GLY A 452 25.29 -15.09 -16.48
CA GLY A 452 26.40 -16.00 -16.22
C GLY A 452 27.78 -15.34 -16.06
N VAL A 453 27.88 -14.01 -16.24
CA VAL A 453 29.12 -13.28 -15.97
C VAL A 453 29.06 -12.70 -14.56
N PHE A 454 29.93 -13.16 -13.67
CA PHE A 454 29.96 -12.71 -12.28
C PHE A 454 30.42 -11.26 -12.14
N GLN A 455 29.97 -10.62 -11.09
CA GLN A 455 30.56 -9.36 -10.63
C GLN A 455 32.02 -9.57 -10.23
N THR A 456 32.83 -8.53 -10.37
CA THR A 456 34.23 -8.57 -9.92
C THR A 456 34.51 -7.40 -9.00
N THR A 457 35.20 -7.66 -7.88
CA THR A 457 35.66 -6.64 -6.95
C THR A 457 37.18 -6.76 -6.75
N SER A 458 37.89 -5.64 -6.83
CA SER A 458 39.33 -5.59 -6.60
C SER A 458 39.73 -4.15 -6.25
N SER A 459 40.85 -3.99 -5.53
CA SER A 459 41.50 -2.70 -5.29
C SER A 459 42.95 -2.76 -5.81
N PRO A 460 43.65 -1.64 -6.01
CA PRO A 460 45.05 -1.63 -6.43
C PRO A 460 45.94 -2.48 -5.51
N THR A 461 45.63 -2.52 -4.21
CA THR A 461 46.41 -3.29 -3.22
C THR A 461 46.12 -4.78 -3.20
N THR A 462 45.03 -5.23 -3.80
CA THR A 462 44.60 -6.63 -3.87
C THR A 462 44.82 -7.28 -5.22
N ARG A 463 45.40 -6.57 -6.20
CA ARG A 463 45.73 -7.04 -7.54
C ARG A 463 47.13 -7.59 -7.59
N ILE A 464 47.31 -8.73 -8.26
CA ILE A 464 48.65 -9.24 -8.56
C ILE A 464 49.33 -8.26 -9.54
N PRO A 465 50.53 -7.76 -9.22
CA PRO A 465 51.26 -6.86 -10.12
C PRO A 465 51.49 -7.47 -11.50
N GLY A 466 51.25 -6.71 -12.54
CA GLY A 466 51.44 -7.15 -13.93
C GLY A 466 50.23 -7.83 -14.56
N LEU A 467 49.15 -8.18 -13.79
CA LEU A 467 47.94 -8.68 -14.38
C LEU A 467 46.99 -7.54 -14.74
N ASN A 468 46.35 -7.63 -15.90
CA ASN A 468 45.31 -6.69 -16.32
C ASN A 468 43.94 -7.16 -15.81
N TYR A 469 43.30 -6.34 -14.95
CA TYR A 469 41.99 -6.62 -14.37
C TYR A 469 40.91 -5.85 -15.12
N VAL A 470 39.95 -6.57 -15.66
CA VAL A 470 38.78 -6.01 -16.31
C VAL A 470 37.55 -6.29 -15.45
N THR A 471 36.55 -5.40 -15.51
CA THR A 471 35.29 -5.55 -14.79
C THR A 471 34.40 -6.53 -15.54
N GLY A 472 33.93 -7.56 -14.86
CA GLY A 472 33.01 -8.54 -15.42
C GLY A 472 31.64 -7.93 -15.65
N GLN A 473 30.93 -7.71 -14.57
CA GLN A 473 29.69 -6.94 -14.53
C GLN A 473 29.82 -5.73 -13.61
N PRO A 474 29.09 -4.66 -13.85
CA PRO A 474 28.95 -3.59 -12.86
C PRO A 474 28.47 -4.16 -11.52
N VAL A 475 29.07 -3.70 -10.42
CA VAL A 475 28.60 -4.05 -9.07
C VAL A 475 27.33 -3.26 -8.79
N THR A 476 26.20 -3.91 -8.86
CA THR A 476 24.87 -3.28 -8.73
C THR A 476 24.15 -3.65 -7.43
N GLY A 477 24.84 -4.23 -6.47
CA GLY A 477 24.25 -4.78 -5.26
C GLY A 477 23.43 -6.05 -5.53
N ASN A 478 22.43 -6.29 -4.68
CA ASN A 478 21.51 -7.39 -4.89
C ASN A 478 20.40 -6.98 -5.87
N LEU A 479 20.15 -7.83 -6.85
CA LEU A 479 19.10 -7.62 -7.85
C LEU A 479 17.88 -8.46 -7.51
N LEU A 480 16.70 -7.92 -7.80
CA LEU A 480 15.51 -8.75 -7.94
C LEU A 480 15.71 -9.70 -9.11
N THR A 481 15.39 -10.95 -8.89
CA THR A 481 15.64 -12.03 -9.86
C THR A 481 14.89 -11.79 -11.16
N ASP A 482 15.50 -12.17 -12.26
CA ASP A 482 14.83 -12.25 -13.56
C ASP A 482 13.60 -13.17 -13.46
N GLY A 483 12.47 -12.70 -14.00
CA GLY A 483 11.18 -13.36 -13.89
C GLY A 483 10.55 -13.32 -12.49
N ALA A 484 10.90 -12.34 -11.64
CA ALA A 484 10.17 -12.09 -10.40
C ALA A 484 8.75 -11.62 -10.68
N PHE A 485 7.77 -12.21 -9.99
CA PHE A 485 6.35 -11.92 -10.19
C PHE A 485 5.53 -12.12 -8.92
N ASP A 486 4.35 -11.49 -8.90
CA ASP A 486 3.27 -11.79 -7.98
C ASP A 486 2.03 -12.21 -8.77
N LYS A 487 1.44 -13.34 -8.44
CA LYS A 487 0.24 -13.86 -9.04
C LYS A 487 -0.86 -14.03 -8.00
N GLN A 488 -2.07 -13.60 -8.35
CA GLN A 488 -3.20 -13.63 -7.45
C GLN A 488 -4.43 -14.16 -8.21
N ASN A 489 -5.11 -15.16 -7.63
CA ASN A 489 -6.37 -15.70 -8.15
C ASN A 489 -7.45 -15.51 -7.07
N VAL A 490 -8.49 -14.78 -7.40
CA VAL A 490 -9.57 -14.44 -6.48
C VAL A 490 -10.89 -14.99 -6.95
N MET A 491 -11.65 -15.51 -6.01
CA MET A 491 -13.05 -15.91 -6.20
C MET A 491 -13.86 -15.42 -5.02
N SER A 492 -15.00 -14.81 -5.28
CA SER A 492 -15.99 -14.48 -4.25
C SER A 492 -17.41 -14.81 -4.68
N LEU A 493 -18.20 -15.20 -3.71
CA LEU A 493 -19.62 -15.45 -3.86
C LEU A 493 -20.34 -14.77 -2.71
N ASN A 494 -21.30 -13.92 -3.02
CA ASN A 494 -22.06 -13.16 -2.03
C ASN A 494 -23.55 -13.22 -2.35
N LEU A 495 -24.35 -13.23 -1.31
CA LEU A 495 -25.75 -13.50 -1.38
C LEU A 495 -26.51 -12.59 -0.39
N GLN A 496 -27.53 -11.85 -0.84
CA GLN A 496 -28.40 -11.01 -0.01
C GLN A 496 -29.82 -11.55 -0.03
N TYR A 497 -30.41 -11.67 1.15
CA TYR A 497 -31.80 -12.08 1.32
C TYR A 497 -32.53 -11.11 2.24
N LYS A 498 -33.64 -10.55 1.76
CA LYS A 498 -34.54 -9.71 2.53
C LYS A 498 -35.72 -10.54 3.03
N VAL A 499 -35.96 -10.50 4.33
CA VAL A 499 -37.10 -11.18 4.96
C VAL A 499 -37.66 -10.31 6.07
N GLY A 500 -38.87 -9.78 5.86
CA GLY A 500 -39.47 -8.81 6.78
C GLY A 500 -38.55 -7.59 6.99
N ASP A 501 -38.25 -7.28 8.23
CA ASP A 501 -37.38 -6.16 8.62
C ASP A 501 -35.87 -6.51 8.63
N HIS A 502 -35.49 -7.71 8.19
CA HIS A 502 -34.11 -8.19 8.13
C HIS A 502 -33.57 -8.19 6.71
N THR A 503 -32.32 -7.79 6.55
CA THR A 503 -31.55 -7.98 5.32
C THR A 503 -30.29 -8.76 5.67
N ILE A 504 -30.36 -10.07 5.48
CA ILE A 504 -29.27 -10.99 5.77
C ILE A 504 -28.30 -10.99 4.59
N ARG A 505 -27.04 -10.85 4.88
CA ARG A 505 -25.92 -10.96 3.93
C ARG A 505 -25.01 -12.07 4.36
N MET A 506 -24.56 -12.90 3.43
CA MET A 506 -23.51 -13.86 3.66
C MET A 506 -22.66 -14.04 2.43
N GLY A 507 -21.45 -14.42 2.64
CA GLY A 507 -20.54 -14.63 1.54
C GLY A 507 -19.31 -15.42 1.92
N MET A 508 -18.60 -15.81 0.88
CA MET A 508 -17.30 -16.44 0.98
C MET A 508 -16.35 -15.85 -0.05
N ASP A 509 -15.11 -15.74 0.30
CA ASP A 509 -14.06 -15.37 -0.62
C ASP A 509 -12.82 -16.25 -0.44
N LYS A 510 -12.11 -16.46 -1.54
CA LYS A 510 -10.85 -17.17 -1.61
C LYS A 510 -9.86 -16.34 -2.43
N ASN A 511 -8.63 -16.25 -1.95
CA ASN A 511 -7.54 -15.58 -2.61
C ASN A 511 -6.28 -16.45 -2.52
N ASP A 512 -5.86 -17.00 -3.65
CA ASP A 512 -4.64 -17.77 -3.79
C ASP A 512 -3.55 -16.86 -4.37
N ILE A 513 -2.47 -16.70 -3.63
CA ILE A 513 -1.34 -15.83 -3.94
C ILE A 513 -0.08 -16.68 -4.11
N GLU A 514 0.70 -16.37 -5.13
CA GLU A 514 2.03 -16.93 -5.37
C GLU A 514 2.97 -15.79 -5.74
N SER A 515 4.13 -15.71 -5.09
CA SER A 515 5.16 -14.70 -5.39
C SER A 515 6.48 -15.40 -5.70
N LYS A 516 7.14 -15.03 -6.80
CA LYS A 516 8.56 -15.34 -6.99
C LYS A 516 9.34 -14.08 -6.67
N ALA A 517 10.04 -14.09 -5.55
CA ALA A 517 10.75 -12.92 -5.03
C ALA A 517 12.07 -13.31 -4.37
N GLY A 518 12.85 -12.30 -4.03
CA GLY A 518 14.16 -12.43 -3.41
C GLY A 518 15.24 -11.76 -4.23
N THR A 519 16.46 -11.79 -3.71
CA THR A 519 17.59 -11.11 -4.32
C THR A 519 18.72 -12.10 -4.64
N SER A 520 19.48 -11.80 -5.70
CA SER A 520 20.68 -12.53 -6.05
C SER A 520 21.77 -11.58 -6.56
N ARG A 521 23.00 -12.03 -6.61
CA ARG A 521 24.08 -11.29 -7.25
C ARG A 521 23.89 -11.28 -8.76
N ALA A 522 24.15 -10.13 -9.40
CA ALA A 522 24.14 -10.05 -10.85
C ALA A 522 25.10 -11.08 -11.48
N GLY A 523 24.60 -11.81 -12.49
CA GLY A 523 25.36 -12.89 -13.13
C GLY A 523 25.52 -14.16 -12.33
N GLY A 524 24.95 -14.23 -11.09
CA GLY A 524 24.95 -15.43 -10.25
C GLY A 524 26.00 -15.43 -9.13
N GLY A 525 26.92 -14.48 -9.08
CA GLY A 525 27.95 -14.44 -8.05
C GLY A 525 28.95 -13.30 -8.16
N THR A 526 29.91 -13.31 -7.27
CA THR A 526 30.99 -12.30 -7.21
C THR A 526 32.35 -12.97 -7.11
N TRP A 527 33.29 -12.54 -7.92
CA TRP A 527 34.72 -12.80 -7.76
C TRP A 527 35.36 -11.65 -6.99
N SER A 528 35.73 -11.86 -5.72
CA SER A 528 36.42 -10.86 -4.89
C SER A 528 37.91 -11.15 -4.87
N TYR A 529 38.71 -10.30 -5.51
CA TYR A 529 40.17 -10.38 -5.52
C TYR A 529 40.74 -9.77 -4.25
N LEU A 530 41.49 -10.56 -3.50
CA LEU A 530 41.93 -10.24 -2.14
C LEU A 530 43.44 -10.52 -1.97
N ARG A 531 43.98 -9.96 -0.89
CA ARG A 531 45.38 -10.22 -0.47
C ARG A 531 45.39 -10.46 1.04
N ALA A 532 46.00 -11.62 1.43
CA ALA A 532 46.17 -11.96 2.83
C ALA A 532 47.22 -11.04 3.48
N THR A 533 46.98 -10.60 4.70
CA THR A 533 47.92 -9.81 5.50
C THR A 533 49.14 -10.67 5.86
N ASN A 534 48.92 -11.94 6.18
CA ASN A 534 49.99 -12.93 6.33
C ASN A 534 49.73 -14.13 5.40
N PRO A 535 50.55 -14.29 4.33
CA PRO A 535 50.32 -15.35 3.35
C PRO A 535 50.55 -16.76 3.87
N ASN A 536 51.16 -16.92 5.04
CA ASN A 536 51.44 -18.22 5.64
C ASN A 536 50.34 -18.73 6.59
N LEU A 537 49.30 -17.91 6.86
CA LEU A 537 48.19 -18.30 7.70
C LEU A 537 46.97 -18.78 6.85
N PRO A 538 46.24 -19.81 7.33
CA PRO A 538 45.00 -20.21 6.70
C PRO A 538 44.00 -19.05 6.59
N LEU A 539 43.21 -19.01 5.50
CA LEU A 539 42.20 -17.97 5.25
C LEU A 539 40.94 -18.13 6.11
N GLY A 540 40.79 -19.26 6.77
CA GLY A 540 39.65 -19.58 7.68
C GLY A 540 39.65 -21.07 8.06
N PRO A 541 38.65 -21.52 8.79
CA PRO A 541 38.49 -22.94 9.12
C PRO A 541 38.44 -23.77 7.84
N ASN A 542 39.18 -24.85 7.77
CA ASN A 542 39.28 -25.76 6.60
C ASN A 542 39.80 -25.11 5.32
N ALA A 543 40.36 -23.91 5.37
CA ALA A 543 41.04 -23.28 4.23
C ALA A 543 42.56 -23.34 4.37
N ARG A 544 43.27 -23.45 3.22
CA ARG A 544 44.74 -23.45 3.20
C ARG A 544 45.28 -22.02 3.20
N ALA A 545 46.52 -21.86 3.57
CA ALA A 545 47.24 -20.61 3.43
C ALA A 545 47.56 -20.34 1.95
N PRO A 546 47.40 -19.08 1.44
CA PRO A 546 47.66 -18.79 0.02
C PRO A 546 49.15 -18.87 -0.38
N ALA A 547 50.05 -18.98 0.54
CA ALA A 547 51.47 -19.18 0.26
C ALA A 547 51.91 -20.63 0.09
N THR A 548 51.13 -21.56 0.64
CA THR A 548 51.51 -23.00 0.72
C THR A 548 50.83 -23.85 -0.35
N ASN A 549 50.02 -23.22 -1.20
CA ASN A 549 49.16 -23.91 -2.13
C ASN A 549 49.81 -24.17 -3.50
N GLY A 550 50.79 -25.08 -3.53
CA GLY A 550 51.28 -25.67 -4.77
C GLY A 550 51.87 -24.76 -5.85
N GLY A 551 52.16 -23.51 -5.51
CA GLY A 551 52.81 -22.56 -6.39
C GLY A 551 51.95 -21.93 -7.48
N ASN A 552 50.64 -22.13 -7.44
CA ASN A 552 49.76 -21.47 -8.39
C ASN A 552 49.40 -20.06 -7.89
N GLY A 553 49.67 -19.02 -8.71
CA GLY A 553 49.49 -17.62 -8.33
C GLY A 553 50.66 -17.03 -7.55
N THR A 554 50.50 -15.76 -7.12
CA THR A 554 51.49 -15.02 -6.33
C THR A 554 51.14 -15.16 -4.84
N ALA A 555 52.17 -15.39 -3.98
CA ALA A 555 51.95 -15.59 -2.55
C ALA A 555 51.16 -14.46 -1.89
N GLY A 556 50.16 -14.82 -1.13
CA GLY A 556 49.25 -13.92 -0.44
C GLY A 556 48.08 -13.41 -1.25
N TYR A 557 48.10 -13.51 -2.57
CA TYR A 557 46.96 -13.13 -3.42
C TYR A 557 46.03 -14.33 -3.66
N TYR A 558 44.74 -14.08 -3.46
CA TYR A 558 43.71 -15.09 -3.63
C TYR A 558 42.42 -14.46 -4.14
N VAL A 559 41.49 -15.28 -4.58
CA VAL A 559 40.18 -14.85 -4.98
C VAL A 559 39.14 -15.63 -4.19
N ASN A 560 38.08 -14.93 -3.72
CA ASN A 560 36.92 -15.52 -3.09
C ASN A 560 35.75 -15.53 -4.08
N LYS A 561 35.24 -16.72 -4.36
CA LYS A 561 34.01 -16.93 -5.12
C LYS A 561 32.85 -16.88 -4.15
N ILE A 562 32.00 -15.85 -4.26
CA ILE A 562 30.84 -15.64 -3.39
C ILE A 562 29.59 -15.85 -4.23
N ILE A 563 28.71 -16.75 -3.78
CA ILE A 563 27.39 -16.95 -4.36
C ILE A 563 26.35 -16.56 -3.31
N VAL A 564 25.46 -15.65 -3.69
CA VAL A 564 24.35 -15.21 -2.82
C VAL A 564 23.07 -15.27 -3.62
N SER A 565 22.09 -16.01 -3.10
CA SER A 565 20.74 -16.07 -3.65
C SER A 565 19.73 -16.34 -2.54
N GLY A 566 18.76 -15.47 -2.37
CA GLY A 566 17.62 -15.63 -1.47
C GLY A 566 16.31 -15.74 -2.25
N VAL A 567 16.35 -16.28 -3.47
CA VAL A 567 15.16 -16.40 -4.34
C VAL A 567 14.27 -17.54 -3.87
N SER A 568 12.99 -17.26 -3.69
CA SER A 568 11.98 -18.23 -3.29
C SER A 568 10.66 -18.00 -4.03
N THR A 569 9.81 -19.03 -4.09
CA THR A 569 8.47 -18.96 -4.68
C THR A 569 7.43 -19.35 -3.63
N PRO A 570 7.25 -18.52 -2.56
CA PRO A 570 6.25 -18.78 -1.54
C PRO A 570 4.84 -18.55 -2.05
N SER A 571 3.87 -19.14 -1.35
CA SER A 571 2.46 -18.92 -1.61
C SER A 571 1.65 -18.69 -0.33
N VAL A 572 0.48 -18.05 -0.48
CA VAL A 572 -0.47 -17.80 0.60
C VAL A 572 -1.86 -18.17 0.13
N ASN A 573 -2.56 -18.98 0.91
CA ASN A 573 -3.98 -19.26 0.74
C ASN A 573 -4.76 -18.46 1.79
N GLN A 574 -5.68 -17.62 1.32
CA GLN A 574 -6.57 -16.83 2.16
C GLN A 574 -8.00 -17.23 1.88
N GLN A 575 -8.74 -17.52 2.91
CA GLN A 575 -10.17 -17.85 2.82
C GLN A 575 -10.93 -17.10 3.89
N ALA A 576 -12.16 -16.70 3.56
CA ALA A 576 -13.05 -16.13 4.55
C ALA A 576 -14.50 -16.51 4.26
N GLN A 577 -15.28 -16.61 5.32
CA GLN A 577 -16.74 -16.70 5.28
C GLN A 577 -17.31 -15.62 6.20
N TYR A 578 -18.44 -15.05 5.83
CA TYR A 578 -19.10 -14.09 6.68
C TYR A 578 -20.62 -14.19 6.61
N ILE A 579 -21.27 -13.75 7.69
CA ILE A 579 -22.69 -13.49 7.75
C ILE A 579 -22.92 -12.16 8.47
N GLU A 580 -23.84 -11.34 7.98
CA GLU A 580 -24.24 -10.07 8.55
C GLU A 580 -25.76 -9.90 8.39
N ASP A 581 -26.44 -9.51 9.44
CA ASP A 581 -27.84 -9.09 9.40
C ASP A 581 -27.95 -7.58 9.59
N ALA A 582 -28.64 -6.92 8.69
CA ALA A 582 -29.06 -5.52 8.82
C ALA A 582 -30.54 -5.50 9.19
N TRP A 583 -30.81 -5.41 10.50
CA TRP A 583 -32.15 -5.46 11.09
C TRP A 583 -32.71 -4.07 11.31
N GLN A 584 -33.83 -3.76 10.67
CA GLN A 584 -34.59 -2.53 10.90
C GLN A 584 -35.49 -2.69 12.13
N VAL A 585 -34.91 -2.47 13.32
CA VAL A 585 -35.60 -2.67 14.62
C VAL A 585 -36.84 -1.81 14.75
N THR A 586 -36.79 -0.57 14.27
CA THR A 586 -37.91 0.34 14.12
C THR A 586 -37.76 1.11 12.80
N LYS A 587 -38.77 1.87 12.39
CA LYS A 587 -38.66 2.72 11.19
C LYS A 587 -37.44 3.67 11.20
N ASN A 588 -36.92 3.99 12.39
CA ASN A 588 -35.85 4.97 12.57
C ASN A 588 -34.51 4.34 13.05
N VAL A 589 -34.49 3.05 13.44
CA VAL A 589 -33.31 2.39 14.00
C VAL A 589 -32.94 1.17 13.20
N LEU A 590 -31.74 1.20 12.65
CA LEU A 590 -31.10 0.07 11.97
C LEU A 590 -29.97 -0.48 12.85
N VAL A 591 -29.96 -1.79 13.07
CA VAL A 591 -28.87 -2.54 13.72
C VAL A 591 -28.23 -3.44 12.69
N LYS A 592 -26.91 -3.41 12.58
CA LYS A 592 -26.12 -4.37 11.79
C LYS A 592 -25.30 -5.24 12.72
N ALA A 593 -25.46 -6.54 12.64
CA ALA A 593 -24.68 -7.50 13.43
C ALA A 593 -24.09 -8.54 12.48
N GLY A 594 -22.78 -8.71 12.52
CA GLY A 594 -22.11 -9.65 11.62
C GLY A 594 -20.89 -10.29 12.25
N VAL A 595 -20.44 -11.37 11.65
CA VAL A 595 -19.19 -12.04 11.96
C VAL A 595 -18.51 -12.48 10.66
N ARG A 596 -17.21 -12.27 10.60
CA ARG A 596 -16.34 -12.77 9.54
C ARG A 596 -15.32 -13.73 10.15
N ASN A 597 -15.12 -14.89 9.52
CA ASN A 597 -14.13 -15.89 9.88
C ASN A 597 -13.02 -15.87 8.84
N GLU A 598 -11.84 -15.33 9.21
CA GLU A 598 -10.66 -15.28 8.36
C GLU A 598 -9.78 -16.51 8.59
N GLN A 599 -9.15 -17.00 7.53
CA GLN A 599 -8.21 -18.13 7.57
C GLN A 599 -7.02 -17.81 6.65
N PHE A 600 -5.81 -17.93 7.17
CA PHE A 600 -4.56 -17.66 6.48
C PHE A 600 -3.61 -18.84 6.60
N THR A 601 -3.13 -19.35 5.47
CA THR A 601 -2.08 -20.37 5.44
C THR A 601 -0.96 -19.90 4.52
N ASN A 602 0.24 -19.79 5.08
CA ASN A 602 1.44 -19.36 4.36
C ASN A 602 2.34 -20.56 4.13
N PHE A 603 2.84 -20.70 2.89
CA PHE A 603 3.67 -21.79 2.44
C PHE A 603 5.06 -21.28 2.02
N ASN A 604 6.09 -22.09 2.28
CA ASN A 604 7.45 -21.84 1.77
C ASN A 604 7.55 -22.15 0.26
N GLY A 605 8.75 -22.02 -0.31
CA GLY A 605 9.01 -22.29 -1.73
C GLY A 605 8.79 -23.75 -2.16
N ASP A 606 8.75 -24.69 -1.21
CA ASP A 606 8.50 -26.12 -1.43
C ASP A 606 7.02 -26.50 -1.20
N ALA A 607 6.13 -25.53 -1.14
CA ALA A 607 4.70 -25.69 -0.87
C ALA A 607 4.38 -26.34 0.50
N GLN A 608 5.27 -26.20 1.49
CA GLN A 608 5.04 -26.68 2.86
C GLN A 608 4.53 -25.52 3.70
N ALA A 609 3.43 -25.75 4.44
CA ALA A 609 2.86 -24.75 5.33
C ALA A 609 3.77 -24.53 6.55
N TYR A 610 4.20 -23.28 6.77
CA TYR A 610 4.98 -22.89 7.95
C TYR A 610 4.16 -22.07 8.96
N VAL A 611 3.04 -21.47 8.53
CA VAL A 611 2.06 -20.80 9.38
C VAL A 611 0.65 -21.14 8.91
N SER A 612 -0.26 -21.49 9.85
CA SER A 612 -1.66 -21.70 9.57
C SER A 612 -2.53 -21.10 10.69
N MET A 613 -3.11 -19.95 10.41
CA MET A 613 -3.98 -19.22 11.33
C MET A 613 -5.42 -19.43 10.91
N ARG A 614 -6.13 -20.30 11.61
CA ARG A 614 -7.53 -20.65 11.34
C ARG A 614 -8.48 -20.02 12.36
N HIS A 615 -9.74 -19.85 11.98
CA HIS A 615 -10.82 -19.38 12.86
C HIS A 615 -10.54 -18.01 13.50
N GLN A 616 -10.01 -17.06 12.70
CA GLN A 616 -9.81 -15.68 13.12
C GLN A 616 -11.14 -14.94 13.06
N LEU A 617 -11.92 -15.00 14.15
CA LEU A 617 -13.27 -14.46 14.22
C LEU A 617 -13.28 -12.94 14.40
N ALA A 618 -13.94 -12.24 13.50
CA ALA A 618 -14.09 -10.78 13.45
C ALA A 618 -15.57 -10.38 13.63
N PRO A 619 -16.08 -10.32 14.88
CA PRO A 619 -17.43 -9.81 15.15
C PRO A 619 -17.51 -8.31 14.88
N ARG A 620 -18.64 -7.86 14.35
CA ARG A 620 -18.94 -6.45 14.03
C ARG A 620 -20.37 -6.13 14.41
N LEU A 621 -20.59 -5.01 15.09
CA LEU A 621 -21.88 -4.51 15.45
C LEU A 621 -21.96 -3.02 15.12
N GLY A 622 -23.00 -2.61 14.42
CA GLY A 622 -23.26 -1.22 14.08
C GLY A 622 -24.72 -0.85 14.38
N VAL A 623 -24.93 0.39 14.78
CA VAL A 623 -26.27 0.95 15.01
C VAL A 623 -26.35 2.30 14.30
N THR A 624 -27.46 2.53 13.61
CA THR A 624 -27.80 3.82 13.03
C THR A 624 -29.20 4.22 13.52
N TRP A 625 -29.34 5.44 14.00
CA TRP A 625 -30.60 6.00 14.46
C TRP A 625 -30.89 7.31 13.72
N ASP A 626 -32.00 7.34 12.98
CA ASP A 626 -32.60 8.57 12.47
C ASP A 626 -33.38 9.23 13.62
N VAL A 627 -32.73 10.15 14.32
CA VAL A 627 -33.26 10.72 15.57
C VAL A 627 -34.54 11.50 15.33
N MET A 628 -34.66 12.18 14.17
CA MET A 628 -35.82 13.03 13.85
C MET A 628 -36.88 12.30 13.00
N GLY A 629 -36.50 11.13 12.42
CA GLY A 629 -37.37 10.34 11.54
C GLY A 629 -37.58 10.94 10.14
N ASP A 630 -36.76 11.90 9.75
CA ASP A 630 -36.79 12.58 8.44
C ASP A 630 -35.44 12.58 7.71
N ASN A 631 -34.48 11.77 8.18
CA ASN A 631 -33.13 11.68 7.72
C ASN A 631 -32.31 12.99 7.83
N SER A 632 -32.71 13.89 8.72
CA SER A 632 -32.00 15.14 8.95
C SER A 632 -30.98 15.08 10.09
N LEU A 633 -31.10 14.10 11.01
CA LEU A 633 -30.16 13.85 12.10
C LEU A 633 -29.97 12.37 12.30
N LYS A 634 -28.78 11.90 11.97
CA LYS A 634 -28.29 10.53 12.18
C LYS A 634 -27.37 10.48 13.39
N ALA A 635 -27.66 9.61 14.35
CA ALA A 635 -26.69 9.15 15.34
C ALA A 635 -26.24 7.73 14.96
N PHE A 636 -24.98 7.40 15.16
CA PHE A 636 -24.45 6.08 14.80
C PHE A 636 -23.33 5.63 15.72
N GLY A 637 -23.16 4.32 15.81
CA GLY A 637 -22.08 3.70 16.54
C GLY A 637 -21.67 2.39 15.92
N ASN A 638 -20.38 2.06 16.00
CA ASN A 638 -19.81 0.81 15.54
C ASN A 638 -18.82 0.26 16.56
N ILE A 639 -18.82 -1.05 16.72
CA ILE A 639 -17.75 -1.80 17.40
C ILE A 639 -17.40 -2.98 16.52
N GLY A 640 -16.10 -3.25 16.33
CA GLY A 640 -15.67 -4.34 15.45
C GLY A 640 -14.26 -4.80 15.70
N ARG A 641 -14.01 -6.05 15.30
CA ARG A 641 -12.67 -6.65 15.24
C ARG A 641 -12.26 -6.85 13.78
N TYR A 642 -11.00 -6.57 13.51
CA TYR A 642 -10.42 -6.65 12.17
C TYR A 642 -9.10 -7.39 12.22
N HIS A 643 -8.95 -8.40 11.35
CA HIS A 643 -7.74 -9.22 11.22
C HIS A 643 -6.96 -8.84 9.96
N LEU A 644 -5.65 -9.01 10.02
CA LEU A 644 -4.73 -8.79 8.90
C LEU A 644 -3.93 -10.06 8.62
N GLN A 645 -3.75 -10.36 7.35
CA GLN A 645 -2.91 -11.46 6.89
C GLN A 645 -1.42 -11.09 6.97
N MET A 646 -0.57 -12.09 6.79
CA MET A 646 0.87 -11.97 6.66
C MET A 646 1.25 -12.02 5.17
N PRO A 647 2.08 -11.08 4.65
CA PRO A 647 2.44 -11.02 3.24
C PRO A 647 3.43 -12.13 2.83
N THR A 648 3.59 -12.33 1.52
CA THR A 648 4.51 -13.35 0.97
C THR A 648 5.98 -13.04 1.23
N ASN A 649 6.35 -11.76 1.40
CA ASN A 649 7.73 -11.35 1.73
C ASN A 649 8.27 -12.01 2.99
N VAL A 650 7.42 -12.27 3.97
CA VAL A 650 7.82 -12.94 5.22
C VAL A 650 8.37 -14.34 4.94
N ALA A 651 7.76 -15.09 4.00
CA ALA A 651 8.27 -16.40 3.62
C ALA A 651 9.62 -16.32 2.88
N VAL A 652 9.83 -15.30 2.05
CA VAL A 652 11.11 -15.08 1.37
C VAL A 652 12.23 -14.88 2.38
N ARG A 653 11.96 -14.15 3.48
CA ARG A 653 12.92 -13.83 4.54
C ARG A 653 13.08 -14.99 5.55
N ALA A 654 11.99 -15.47 6.10
CA ALA A 654 12.01 -16.39 7.24
C ALA A 654 12.03 -17.86 6.82
N ALA A 655 11.32 -18.24 5.74
CA ALA A 655 11.10 -19.62 5.32
C ALA A 655 11.81 -19.98 3.98
N GLY A 656 12.56 -19.05 3.38
CA GLY A 656 13.23 -19.24 2.09
C GLY A 656 14.47 -20.13 2.20
N ALA A 657 14.86 -20.73 1.08
CA ALA A 657 16.10 -21.46 0.92
C ALA A 657 17.25 -20.49 0.61
N SER A 658 17.92 -19.98 1.63
CA SER A 658 19.06 -19.08 1.46
C SER A 658 20.30 -19.83 0.96
N LEU A 659 20.95 -19.29 -0.06
CA LEU A 659 22.25 -19.72 -0.56
C LEU A 659 23.26 -18.60 -0.33
N PHE A 660 24.16 -18.81 0.63
CA PHE A 660 25.29 -17.94 0.87
C PHE A 660 26.55 -18.79 1.04
N THR A 661 27.31 -18.94 -0.04
CA THR A 661 28.50 -19.77 -0.04
C THR A 661 29.73 -18.99 -0.47
N GLN A 662 30.88 -19.44 0.04
CA GLN A 662 32.20 -18.91 -0.26
C GLN A 662 33.16 -20.07 -0.59
N GLN A 663 34.08 -19.80 -1.50
CA GLN A 663 35.16 -20.76 -1.83
C GLN A 663 36.40 -19.96 -2.25
N TYR A 664 37.54 -20.32 -1.69
CA TYR A 664 38.81 -19.63 -1.90
C TYR A 664 39.69 -20.37 -2.92
N TYR A 665 40.33 -19.57 -3.77
CA TYR A 665 41.27 -20.05 -4.78
C TYR A 665 42.50 -19.17 -4.88
N THR A 666 43.65 -19.74 -5.29
CA THR A 666 44.70 -18.99 -5.97
C THR A 666 44.38 -18.92 -7.46
N TYR A 667 44.97 -17.95 -8.17
CA TYR A 667 44.78 -17.75 -9.62
C TYR A 667 46.04 -17.22 -10.25
N THR A 668 46.20 -17.40 -11.57
CA THR A 668 47.39 -16.97 -12.34
C THR A 668 47.10 -15.98 -13.46
N GLY A 669 45.81 -15.80 -13.80
CA GLY A 669 45.40 -14.89 -14.86
C GLY A 669 43.96 -14.40 -14.70
N ILE A 670 43.58 -13.51 -15.61
CA ILE A 670 42.23 -12.89 -15.68
C ILE A 670 41.70 -13.06 -17.09
N ASP A 671 40.51 -13.59 -17.24
CA ASP A 671 39.79 -13.59 -18.52
C ASP A 671 39.44 -12.16 -18.92
N GLN A 672 39.93 -11.71 -20.07
CA GLN A 672 39.78 -10.31 -20.50
C GLN A 672 38.38 -9.98 -21.02
N THR A 673 37.50 -10.96 -21.15
CA THR A 673 36.10 -10.77 -21.56
C THR A 673 35.17 -10.70 -20.37
N THR A 674 35.36 -11.55 -19.36
CA THR A 674 34.47 -11.72 -18.23
C THR A 674 35.02 -11.17 -16.91
N GLY A 675 36.31 -10.85 -16.85
CA GLY A 675 36.98 -10.47 -15.60
C GLY A 675 37.10 -11.62 -14.59
N ALA A 676 36.77 -12.86 -15.01
CA ALA A 676 36.86 -14.02 -14.14
C ALA A 676 38.34 -14.47 -13.96
N PRO A 677 38.68 -15.01 -12.80
CA PRO A 677 40.05 -15.55 -12.59
C PRO A 677 40.24 -16.82 -13.42
N THR A 678 41.48 -16.98 -13.93
CA THR A 678 41.91 -18.18 -14.65
C THR A 678 43.10 -18.86 -13.97
N GLY A 679 43.37 -20.13 -14.30
CA GLY A 679 44.42 -20.89 -13.65
C GLY A 679 44.12 -21.07 -12.15
N LEU A 680 42.91 -21.43 -11.83
CA LEU A 680 42.43 -21.59 -10.46
C LEU A 680 43.00 -22.84 -9.79
N GLN A 681 43.38 -22.72 -8.51
CA GLN A 681 43.66 -23.81 -7.62
C GLN A 681 42.94 -23.61 -6.30
N GLU A 682 42.22 -24.62 -5.85
CA GLU A 682 41.39 -24.53 -4.63
C GLU A 682 42.25 -24.40 -3.37
N LEU A 683 41.83 -23.43 -2.53
CA LEU A 683 42.37 -23.27 -1.17
C LEU A 683 41.38 -23.79 -0.11
N SER A 684 40.09 -23.90 -0.46
CA SER A 684 39.09 -24.45 0.41
C SER A 684 38.03 -25.22 -0.39
N GLY A 685 37.31 -26.10 0.27
CA GLY A 685 35.97 -26.51 -0.19
C GLY A 685 34.96 -25.36 -0.16
N VAL A 686 33.75 -25.61 -0.63
CA VAL A 686 32.64 -24.67 -0.48
C VAL A 686 32.28 -24.59 0.99
N THR A 687 32.19 -23.36 1.53
CA THR A 687 31.84 -23.08 2.94
C THR A 687 30.70 -22.11 2.98
N SER A 688 29.94 -22.12 4.08
CA SER A 688 28.92 -21.14 4.41
C SER A 688 29.04 -20.81 5.90
N THR A 689 29.13 -19.50 6.21
CA THR A 689 29.22 -19.03 7.60
C THR A 689 27.94 -19.32 8.38
N ASN A 690 26.80 -19.27 7.68
CA ASN A 690 25.47 -19.43 8.28
C ASN A 690 24.85 -20.80 7.97
N ASN A 691 25.60 -21.77 7.48
CA ASN A 691 25.07 -23.06 7.00
C ASN A 691 23.98 -22.94 5.92
N GLU A 692 24.09 -21.92 5.05
CA GLU A 692 23.14 -21.61 3.98
C GLU A 692 23.65 -22.14 2.63
N PHE A 693 23.39 -23.41 2.34
CA PHE A 693 23.77 -24.09 1.13
C PHE A 693 22.62 -24.23 0.11
N GLY A 694 21.53 -23.46 0.28
CA GLY A 694 20.35 -23.49 -0.57
C GLY A 694 19.34 -24.56 -0.17
N GLN A 695 19.48 -25.18 0.97
CA GLN A 695 18.48 -26.09 1.53
C GLN A 695 17.31 -25.31 2.14
N SER A 696 16.10 -25.82 1.94
CA SER A 696 14.91 -25.27 2.60
C SER A 696 14.98 -25.52 4.11
N LYS A 697 14.50 -24.54 4.90
CA LYS A 697 14.31 -24.70 6.34
C LYS A 697 13.15 -25.65 6.62
N ASP A 698 13.22 -26.45 7.70
CA ASP A 698 12.06 -27.19 8.18
C ASP A 698 10.95 -26.18 8.53
N PRO A 699 9.76 -26.24 7.91
CA PRO A 699 8.72 -25.24 8.10
C PRO A 699 8.25 -25.13 9.56
N ARG A 700 8.44 -26.18 10.37
CA ARG A 700 8.10 -26.20 11.79
C ARG A 700 9.05 -25.36 12.66
N THR A 701 10.27 -25.07 12.15
CA THR A 701 11.29 -24.26 12.87
C THR A 701 11.28 -22.79 12.47
N VAL A 702 10.30 -22.34 11.70
CA VAL A 702 10.24 -20.97 11.18
C VAL A 702 9.38 -20.06 12.08
N ALA A 703 8.34 -20.63 12.68
CA ALA A 703 7.32 -19.87 13.40
C ALA A 703 6.78 -20.63 14.61
N ALA A 704 6.25 -19.89 15.56
CA ALA A 704 5.49 -20.50 16.66
C ALA A 704 4.25 -21.24 16.11
N GLN A 705 3.98 -22.43 16.67
CA GLN A 705 2.93 -23.32 16.19
C GLN A 705 1.52 -22.84 16.57
N ASN A 706 1.41 -21.99 17.59
CA ASN A 706 0.15 -21.43 18.12
C ASN A 706 -0.09 -19.98 17.69
N MET A 707 0.52 -19.52 16.59
CA MET A 707 0.43 -18.13 16.10
C MET A 707 -1.01 -17.66 15.87
N LYS A 708 -1.27 -16.42 16.24
CA LYS A 708 -2.48 -15.66 15.93
C LYS A 708 -2.18 -14.57 14.92
N SER A 709 -3.16 -14.21 14.09
CA SER A 709 -3.01 -13.09 13.17
C SER A 709 -2.89 -11.76 13.92
N LEU A 710 -2.31 -10.75 13.28
CA LEU A 710 -2.44 -9.38 13.73
C LEU A 710 -3.91 -8.99 13.72
N TYR A 711 -4.42 -8.44 14.84
CA TYR A 711 -5.79 -7.93 14.88
C TYR A 711 -5.96 -6.71 15.80
N GLN A 712 -6.98 -5.93 15.49
CA GLN A 712 -7.32 -4.69 16.16
C GLN A 712 -8.82 -4.66 16.49
N ASP A 713 -9.15 -4.10 17.66
CA ASP A 713 -10.52 -3.74 18.03
C ASP A 713 -10.75 -2.24 17.78
N GLU A 714 -11.94 -1.89 17.29
CA GLU A 714 -12.33 -0.53 16.94
C GLU A 714 -13.68 -0.18 17.57
N LEU A 715 -13.81 1.06 18.05
CA LEU A 715 -15.05 1.70 18.47
C LEU A 715 -15.21 3.04 17.74
N ILE A 716 -16.36 3.25 17.11
CA ILE A 716 -16.74 4.52 16.49
C ILE A 716 -18.09 4.97 17.05
N LEU A 717 -18.20 6.25 17.41
CA LEU A 717 -19.45 6.90 17.80
C LEU A 717 -19.55 8.24 17.08
N GLY A 718 -20.73 8.60 16.59
CA GLY A 718 -20.86 9.87 15.89
C GLY A 718 -22.29 10.29 15.62
N PHE A 719 -22.40 11.51 15.10
CA PHE A 719 -23.65 12.04 14.56
C PHE A 719 -23.37 12.88 13.31
N GLU A 720 -24.38 12.97 12.45
CA GLU A 720 -24.42 13.83 11.26
C GLU A 720 -25.76 14.58 11.24
N ARG A 721 -25.70 15.89 10.95
CA ARG A 721 -26.87 16.75 10.88
C ARG A 721 -26.96 17.49 9.56
N ALA A 722 -28.00 17.28 8.79
CA ALA A 722 -28.41 18.16 7.70
C ALA A 722 -29.21 19.32 8.29
N TYR A 723 -28.53 20.39 8.71
CA TYR A 723 -29.15 21.53 9.44
C TYR A 723 -30.00 22.39 8.51
N SER A 724 -29.50 22.60 7.29
CA SER A 724 -30.21 23.34 6.23
C SER A 724 -29.86 22.77 4.86
N PRO A 725 -30.52 23.20 3.78
CA PRO A 725 -30.09 22.81 2.42
C PRO A 725 -28.68 23.24 2.07
N ASP A 726 -28.09 24.16 2.80
CA ASP A 726 -26.76 24.74 2.54
C ASP A 726 -25.72 24.31 3.60
N LEU A 727 -26.10 23.56 4.65
CA LEU A 727 -25.18 23.18 5.70
C LEU A 727 -25.47 21.78 6.27
N ASN A 728 -24.53 20.89 6.08
CA ASN A 728 -24.40 19.65 6.83
C ASN A 728 -23.19 19.75 7.77
N PHE A 729 -23.31 19.20 8.98
CA PHE A 729 -22.17 19.09 9.89
C PHE A 729 -22.28 17.84 10.75
N GLY A 730 -21.19 17.46 11.38
CA GLY A 730 -21.19 16.31 12.27
C GLY A 730 -19.89 16.18 13.05
N ALA A 731 -19.92 15.23 13.98
CA ALA A 731 -18.78 14.85 14.79
C ALA A 731 -18.69 13.33 14.88
N LYS A 732 -17.46 12.83 14.92
CA LYS A 732 -17.19 11.41 15.05
C LYS A 732 -16.00 11.19 15.99
N PHE A 733 -16.16 10.32 16.96
CA PHE A 733 -15.10 9.79 17.80
C PHE A 733 -14.69 8.40 17.30
N THR A 734 -13.40 8.16 17.18
CA THR A 734 -12.83 6.87 16.79
C THR A 734 -11.80 6.44 17.84
N TYR A 735 -11.91 5.20 18.31
CA TYR A 735 -10.93 4.58 19.18
C TYR A 735 -10.51 3.22 18.60
N ARG A 736 -9.20 2.98 18.47
CA ARG A 736 -8.61 1.73 17.98
C ARG A 736 -7.58 1.21 18.97
N SER A 737 -7.54 -0.11 19.13
CA SER A 737 -6.57 -0.78 19.99
C SER A 737 -6.04 -2.04 19.32
N LEU A 738 -4.75 -2.07 18.98
CA LEU A 738 -4.06 -3.27 18.52
C LEU A 738 -4.01 -4.27 19.67
N LYS A 739 -4.35 -5.52 19.42
CA LYS A 739 -4.48 -6.58 20.43
C LYS A 739 -3.47 -7.71 20.28
N SER A 740 -3.06 -8.00 19.04
CA SER A 740 -2.02 -8.97 18.71
C SER A 740 -1.22 -8.45 17.53
N GLY A 741 0.05 -8.78 17.47
CA GLY A 741 0.96 -8.50 16.36
C GLY A 741 1.76 -9.74 16.01
N ILE A 742 2.39 -9.70 14.85
CA ILE A 742 3.35 -10.70 14.39
C ILE A 742 4.65 -9.97 14.11
N ASP A 743 5.75 -10.50 14.64
CA ASP A 743 7.11 -10.09 14.29
C ASP A 743 8.05 -11.31 14.41
N ASP A 744 9.32 -11.13 14.10
CA ASP A 744 10.32 -12.15 14.38
C ASP A 744 11.16 -11.76 15.61
N PHE A 745 11.77 -12.75 16.27
CA PHE A 745 12.76 -12.52 17.29
C PHE A 745 13.98 -13.40 17.07
N CYS A 746 15.15 -12.86 17.43
CA CYS A 746 16.45 -13.46 17.12
C CYS A 746 17.25 -13.79 18.39
N ASP A 747 16.63 -13.72 19.59
CA ASP A 747 17.26 -13.98 20.87
C ASP A 747 17.36 -15.48 21.16
N SER A 748 18.55 -16.03 21.23
CA SER A 748 18.79 -17.43 21.56
C SER A 748 18.65 -17.76 23.05
N ARG A 749 18.76 -16.76 23.94
CA ARG A 749 18.82 -16.94 25.38
C ARG A 749 17.61 -17.69 25.97
N PRO A 750 16.35 -17.41 25.61
CA PRO A 750 15.22 -18.16 26.13
C PRO A 750 15.28 -19.66 25.80
N PHE A 751 15.74 -20.01 24.60
CA PHE A 751 15.88 -21.39 24.17
C PHE A 751 17.03 -22.08 24.88
N GLN A 752 18.17 -21.40 25.03
CA GLN A 752 19.31 -21.92 25.81
C GLN A 752 18.90 -22.21 27.25
N ASN A 753 18.25 -21.27 27.94
CA ASN A 753 17.76 -21.40 29.29
C ASN A 753 16.80 -22.59 29.47
N TYR A 754 15.83 -22.72 28.55
CA TYR A 754 14.88 -23.84 28.52
C TYR A 754 15.60 -25.16 28.34
N GLY A 755 16.49 -25.25 27.37
CA GLY A 755 17.20 -26.48 27.05
C GLY A 755 18.17 -26.93 28.16
N VAL A 756 18.89 -25.99 28.77
CA VAL A 756 19.76 -26.27 29.93
C VAL A 756 18.93 -26.74 31.13
N ALA A 757 17.82 -26.08 31.45
CA ALA A 757 16.91 -26.46 32.53
C ALA A 757 16.31 -27.86 32.36
N ASN A 758 16.13 -28.30 31.11
CA ASN A 758 15.60 -29.61 30.74
C ASN A 758 16.69 -30.63 30.38
N ASN A 759 17.98 -30.34 30.63
CA ASN A 759 19.15 -31.19 30.36
C ASN A 759 19.24 -31.64 28.87
N ILE A 760 18.92 -30.77 27.95
CA ILE A 760 18.98 -31.06 26.49
C ILE A 760 20.43 -30.86 26.03
N ALA A 761 21.00 -31.85 25.38
CA ALA A 761 22.36 -31.78 24.84
C ALA A 761 22.44 -30.70 23.72
N GLY A 762 23.50 -29.88 23.72
CA GLY A 762 23.71 -28.81 22.76
C GLY A 762 22.97 -27.50 23.08
N ALA A 763 22.12 -27.47 24.08
CA ALA A 763 21.30 -26.32 24.42
C ALA A 763 22.11 -25.07 24.81
N ALA A 764 23.22 -25.23 25.53
CA ALA A 764 24.05 -24.11 25.96
C ALA A 764 24.69 -23.35 24.78
N ASP A 765 24.98 -24.04 23.67
CA ASP A 765 25.61 -23.48 22.46
C ASP A 765 24.58 -23.20 21.37
N PHE A 766 23.28 -23.31 21.63
CA PHE A 766 22.24 -23.10 20.66
C PHE A 766 22.26 -21.66 20.16
N ALA A 767 22.37 -21.50 18.85
CA ALA A 767 22.24 -20.23 18.15
C ALA A 767 20.99 -20.26 17.27
N SER A 768 20.00 -19.46 17.56
CA SER A 768 18.77 -19.44 16.78
C SER A 768 18.94 -18.68 15.48
N SER A 769 18.32 -19.17 14.41
CA SER A 769 17.79 -18.26 13.38
C SER A 769 16.55 -17.56 13.97
N CYS A 770 16.20 -16.36 13.46
CA CYS A 770 15.01 -15.68 13.96
C CYS A 770 13.74 -16.51 13.77
N PHE A 771 12.82 -16.46 14.73
CA PHE A 771 11.53 -17.15 14.71
C PHE A 771 10.39 -16.13 14.63
N LEU A 772 9.39 -16.39 13.82
CA LEU A 772 8.14 -15.63 13.85
C LEU A 772 7.33 -15.98 15.11
N PHE A 773 6.77 -14.97 15.77
CA PHE A 773 6.06 -15.15 17.02
C PHE A 773 5.00 -14.05 17.27
N ASN A 774 4.21 -14.19 18.32
CA ASN A 774 3.34 -13.15 18.85
C ASN A 774 3.98 -12.51 20.09
N PRO A 775 4.55 -11.28 19.98
CA PRO A 775 5.24 -10.64 21.10
C PRO A 775 4.33 -10.41 22.30
N GLY A 776 4.84 -10.76 23.50
CA GLY A 776 4.14 -10.63 24.78
C GLY A 776 2.99 -11.61 24.99
N GLU A 777 2.99 -12.71 24.26
CA GLU A 777 2.11 -13.87 24.43
C GLU A 777 2.96 -15.13 24.66
N ASP A 778 2.33 -16.22 25.13
CA ASP A 778 2.97 -17.52 25.22
C ASP A 778 3.07 -18.15 23.83
N ASN A 779 4.23 -18.70 23.49
CA ASN A 779 4.51 -19.24 22.17
C ASN A 779 5.05 -20.68 22.25
N ASP A 780 4.61 -21.55 21.33
CA ASP A 780 5.03 -22.94 21.19
C ASP A 780 5.96 -23.08 19.98
N PHE A 781 7.19 -23.53 20.19
CA PHE A 781 8.19 -23.67 19.15
C PHE A 781 8.60 -25.13 18.93
N MET A 782 9.15 -25.42 17.77
CA MET A 782 9.87 -26.65 17.48
C MET A 782 11.35 -26.30 17.22
N VAL A 783 12.25 -26.82 18.04
CA VAL A 783 13.66 -26.43 18.06
C VAL A 783 14.55 -27.64 17.87
N ASP A 784 15.52 -27.56 16.96
CA ASP A 784 16.61 -28.52 16.86
C ASP A 784 17.86 -27.99 17.60
N TYR A 785 18.23 -28.62 18.69
CA TYR A 785 19.44 -28.28 19.46
C TYR A 785 20.73 -28.87 18.88
N GLY A 786 20.75 -29.22 17.57
CA GLY A 786 21.91 -29.78 16.87
C GLY A 786 21.90 -31.31 16.79
N SER A 787 20.86 -31.97 17.25
CA SER A 787 20.72 -33.43 17.15
C SER A 787 20.04 -33.92 15.86
N GLY A 788 19.49 -33.00 15.07
CA GLY A 788 18.61 -33.31 13.92
C GLY A 788 17.20 -33.75 14.33
N GLN A 789 16.87 -33.71 15.64
CA GLN A 789 15.56 -34.03 16.18
C GLN A 789 14.90 -32.77 16.71
N LEU A 790 13.64 -32.51 16.32
CA LEU A 790 12.88 -31.39 16.79
C LEU A 790 12.33 -31.62 18.20
N THR A 791 12.60 -30.71 19.09
CA THR A 791 12.10 -30.67 20.47
C THR A 791 10.98 -29.63 20.58
N PRO A 792 9.80 -29.98 21.11
CA PRO A 792 8.78 -28.99 21.44
C PRO A 792 9.22 -28.14 22.64
N VAL A 793 9.17 -26.83 22.47
CA VAL A 793 9.58 -25.84 23.46
C VAL A 793 8.44 -24.85 23.67
N HIS A 794 7.85 -24.85 24.85
CA HIS A 794 6.87 -23.87 25.30
C HIS A 794 7.58 -22.75 26.03
N LEU A 795 7.47 -21.51 25.56
CA LEU A 795 8.00 -20.34 26.23
C LEU A 795 6.85 -19.39 26.58
N THR A 796 6.75 -19.06 27.85
CA THR A 796 5.78 -18.08 28.33
C THR A 796 6.20 -16.66 27.91
N ALA A 797 5.26 -15.73 27.93
CA ALA A 797 5.54 -14.30 27.69
C ALA A 797 6.61 -13.75 28.64
N ALA A 798 6.68 -14.27 29.87
CA ALA A 798 7.68 -13.88 30.88
C ALA A 798 9.08 -14.40 30.52
N GLU A 799 9.22 -15.63 30.07
CA GLU A 799 10.49 -16.23 29.64
C GLU A 799 11.04 -15.58 28.36
N LEU A 800 10.15 -15.23 27.43
CA LEU A 800 10.51 -14.47 26.22
C LEU A 800 10.90 -13.02 26.54
N ASN A 801 10.41 -12.47 27.65
CA ASN A 801 10.70 -11.12 28.16
C ASN A 801 10.33 -9.96 27.20
N PHE A 802 9.38 -10.15 26.29
CA PHE A 802 8.86 -9.10 25.43
C PHE A 802 7.59 -8.46 26.00
N PRO A 803 7.44 -7.12 25.88
CA PRO A 803 6.17 -6.48 26.22
C PRO A 803 5.10 -6.86 25.21
N LYS A 804 3.84 -6.88 25.65
CA LYS A 804 2.72 -7.05 24.73
C LYS A 804 2.67 -5.93 23.70
N VAL A 805 2.35 -6.26 22.45
CA VAL A 805 2.15 -5.27 21.40
C VAL A 805 1.09 -4.25 21.83
N LYS A 806 1.36 -2.98 21.58
CA LYS A 806 0.49 -1.89 21.96
C LYS A 806 0.48 -0.79 20.90
N ARG A 807 -0.70 -0.51 20.37
CA ARG A 807 -1.01 0.68 19.58
C ARG A 807 -2.42 1.11 19.92
N THR A 808 -2.58 2.34 20.38
CA THR A 808 -3.88 2.96 20.63
C THR A 808 -4.00 4.22 19.81
N TYR A 809 -5.09 4.35 19.07
CA TYR A 809 -5.45 5.53 18.32
C TYR A 809 -6.78 6.07 18.82
N ALA A 810 -6.80 7.33 19.19
CA ALA A 810 -8.04 8.03 19.56
C ALA A 810 -8.14 9.31 18.74
N ALA A 811 -9.30 9.57 18.13
CA ALA A 811 -9.52 10.74 17.29
C ALA A 811 -10.93 11.30 17.46
N LEU A 812 -11.02 12.63 17.41
CA LEU A 812 -12.27 13.38 17.25
C LEU A 812 -12.22 14.09 15.89
N ASP A 813 -13.10 13.70 14.99
CA ASP A 813 -13.30 14.33 13.69
C ASP A 813 -14.53 15.23 13.75
N LEU A 814 -14.37 16.46 13.30
CA LEU A 814 -15.45 17.43 13.10
C LEU A 814 -15.52 17.77 11.62
N PHE A 815 -16.69 17.83 11.02
CA PHE A 815 -16.84 18.29 9.66
C PHE A 815 -17.98 19.29 9.50
N ALA A 816 -17.83 20.17 8.49
CA ALA A 816 -18.89 21.01 7.95
C ALA A 816 -18.83 20.92 6.42
N GLU A 817 -19.99 20.78 5.80
CA GLU A 817 -20.14 20.64 4.35
C GLU A 817 -21.25 21.56 3.84
N HIS A 818 -20.92 22.34 2.80
CA HIS A 818 -21.91 22.97 1.96
C HIS A 818 -22.15 22.06 0.76
N PRO A 819 -23.30 21.38 0.64
CA PRO A 819 -23.64 20.56 -0.53
C PRO A 819 -23.64 21.40 -1.80
N LEU A 820 -23.39 20.75 -2.95
CA LEU A 820 -23.38 21.45 -4.23
C LEU A 820 -24.73 22.16 -4.49
N ARG A 821 -24.72 23.47 -4.35
CA ARG A 821 -25.88 24.34 -4.55
C ARG A 821 -25.41 25.72 -4.98
N ASN A 822 -26.18 26.40 -5.83
CA ASN A 822 -25.86 27.75 -6.32
C ASN A 822 -24.45 27.88 -6.88
N GLY A 823 -23.98 26.81 -7.55
CA GLY A 823 -22.67 26.79 -8.20
C GLY A 823 -21.48 26.50 -7.30
N TRP A 824 -21.64 26.26 -5.97
CA TRP A 824 -20.50 25.95 -5.13
C TRP A 824 -20.70 24.73 -4.21
N TYR A 825 -19.60 24.09 -3.94
CA TYR A 825 -19.44 22.98 -3.03
C TYR A 825 -18.24 23.24 -2.14
N GLY A 826 -18.33 22.91 -0.87
CA GLY A 826 -17.19 23.00 0.04
C GLY A 826 -17.33 22.07 1.24
N LYS A 827 -16.20 21.50 1.67
CA LYS A 827 -16.12 20.64 2.85
C LYS A 827 -14.88 20.97 3.67
N VAL A 828 -15.04 21.04 4.96
CA VAL A 828 -13.98 21.22 5.95
C VAL A 828 -14.04 20.07 6.91
N ASN A 829 -12.89 19.41 7.15
CA ASN A 829 -12.72 18.36 8.15
C ASN A 829 -11.61 18.76 9.11
N TYR A 830 -11.84 18.68 10.40
CA TYR A 830 -10.83 18.85 11.43
C TYR A 830 -10.74 17.59 12.27
N THR A 831 -9.52 17.04 12.38
CA THR A 831 -9.21 15.87 13.19
C THR A 831 -8.27 16.26 14.34
N LEU A 832 -8.68 15.98 15.56
CA LEU A 832 -7.83 15.97 16.74
C LEU A 832 -7.55 14.51 17.09
N SER A 833 -6.28 14.10 17.04
CA SER A 833 -5.93 12.68 17.25
C SER A 833 -4.71 12.47 18.13
N ARG A 834 -4.60 11.24 18.66
CA ARG A 834 -3.43 10.75 19.38
C ARG A 834 -3.18 9.29 19.02
N ASN A 835 -1.96 8.98 18.54
CA ASN A 835 -1.50 7.64 18.25
C ASN A 835 -0.30 7.28 19.15
N LYS A 836 -0.46 6.28 20.02
CA LYS A 836 0.54 5.91 21.03
C LYS A 836 0.69 4.39 21.12
N GLY A 837 1.93 3.91 21.33
CA GLY A 837 2.22 2.50 21.54
C GLY A 837 3.72 2.20 21.47
N ASN A 838 4.05 0.91 21.50
CA ASN A 838 5.42 0.42 21.34
C ASN A 838 5.74 -0.05 19.91
N THR A 839 4.72 -0.21 19.05
CA THR A 839 4.87 -0.54 17.64
C THR A 839 3.85 0.19 16.78
N GLU A 840 4.17 0.45 15.51
CA GLU A 840 3.22 0.93 14.51
C GLU A 840 2.33 -0.19 13.95
N GLY A 841 2.73 -1.43 14.08
CA GLY A 841 2.16 -2.62 13.46
C GLY A 841 3.23 -3.40 12.70
N GLN A 842 2.98 -3.72 11.42
CA GLN A 842 3.89 -4.56 10.64
C GLN A 842 5.12 -3.84 10.06
N THR A 843 5.26 -2.54 10.21
CA THR A 843 6.39 -1.74 9.70
C THR A 843 6.95 -0.83 10.78
N ARG A 844 8.17 -0.31 10.58
CA ARG A 844 8.83 0.63 11.49
C ARG A 844 9.28 1.90 10.76
N SER A 845 8.46 2.96 10.83
CA SER A 845 8.78 4.25 10.19
C SER A 845 9.89 5.04 10.87
N ASP A 846 10.28 4.74 12.11
CA ASP A 846 11.37 5.44 12.80
C ASP A 846 12.72 5.27 12.07
N SER A 847 12.98 4.07 11.56
CA SER A 847 14.18 3.74 10.77
C SER A 847 13.91 3.68 9.26
N GLY A 848 12.63 3.72 8.83
CA GLY A 848 12.23 3.53 7.42
C GLY A 848 12.20 2.06 7.00
N GLN A 849 12.10 1.14 7.95
CA GLN A 849 12.04 -0.30 7.70
C GLN A 849 10.67 -0.71 7.18
N ALA A 850 10.64 -1.21 5.95
CA ALA A 850 9.44 -1.68 5.26
C ALA A 850 9.33 -3.22 5.22
N ASP A 851 10.20 -3.93 5.94
CA ASP A 851 10.14 -5.39 6.08
C ASP A 851 8.96 -5.76 6.98
N VAL A 852 7.86 -6.17 6.33
CA VAL A 852 6.57 -6.36 7.00
C VAL A 852 6.61 -7.60 7.89
N SER A 853 6.25 -7.45 9.17
CA SER A 853 6.25 -8.52 10.19
C SER A 853 7.62 -9.19 10.43
N THR A 854 8.69 -8.51 10.07
CA THR A 854 10.09 -8.89 10.33
C THR A 854 10.88 -7.61 10.60
N THR A 855 10.48 -6.89 11.67
CA THR A 855 11.09 -5.59 12.01
C THR A 855 12.07 -5.75 13.14
N ALA A 856 13.09 -4.89 13.21
CA ALA A 856 14.04 -4.91 14.33
C ALA A 856 13.42 -4.58 15.70
N VAL A 857 12.13 -4.23 15.78
CA VAL A 857 11.48 -3.81 17.04
C VAL A 857 11.47 -4.93 18.08
N PHE A 858 11.26 -6.18 17.64
CA PHE A 858 11.11 -7.34 18.52
C PHE A 858 12.21 -8.40 18.32
N ASP A 859 13.29 -8.09 17.59
CA ASP A 859 14.43 -9.01 17.45
C ASP A 859 15.06 -9.39 18.81
N MET A 860 15.15 -8.40 19.70
CA MET A 860 15.68 -8.55 21.06
C MET A 860 14.81 -7.80 22.06
N PRO A 861 14.64 -8.29 23.31
CA PRO A 861 13.87 -7.57 24.34
C PRO A 861 14.38 -6.16 24.61
N GLU A 862 15.68 -5.93 24.52
CA GLU A 862 16.34 -4.65 24.76
C GLU A 862 15.91 -3.58 23.73
N LEU A 863 15.54 -3.95 22.49
CA LEU A 863 15.04 -3.06 21.47
C LEU A 863 13.66 -2.46 21.81
N THR A 864 12.94 -3.12 22.73
CA THR A 864 11.64 -2.65 23.22
C THR A 864 11.75 -1.64 24.37
N LEU A 865 12.94 -1.45 24.93
CA LEU A 865 13.17 -0.49 26.04
C LEU A 865 12.84 0.93 25.56
N ASN A 866 12.02 1.65 26.34
CA ASN A 866 11.57 3.02 26.07
C ASN A 866 10.77 3.19 24.75
N SER A 867 10.31 2.10 24.12
CA SER A 867 9.59 2.13 22.85
C SER A 867 8.12 2.58 22.97
N ASP A 868 7.50 2.55 24.17
CA ASP A 868 6.10 3.00 24.38
C ASP A 868 6.02 4.54 24.41
N GLY A 869 5.52 5.13 23.35
CA GLY A 869 5.40 6.59 23.20
C GLY A 869 4.52 7.00 22.04
N LEU A 870 4.67 8.27 21.60
CA LEU A 870 3.96 8.75 20.41
C LEU A 870 4.54 8.11 19.15
N LEU A 871 3.68 7.50 18.34
CA LEU A 871 4.08 6.78 17.13
C LEU A 871 4.33 7.75 15.95
N PRO A 872 5.17 7.38 14.96
CA PRO A 872 5.51 8.23 13.82
C PRO A 872 4.31 8.75 13.02
N ASN A 873 3.22 7.98 12.95
CA ASN A 873 1.98 8.37 12.25
C ASN A 873 1.08 9.30 13.08
N ASP A 874 1.50 9.71 14.28
CA ASP A 874 0.72 10.65 15.11
C ASP A 874 0.72 12.06 14.49
N ARG A 875 -0.48 12.58 14.21
CA ARG A 875 -0.74 13.94 13.79
C ARG A 875 -1.78 14.54 14.71
N LYS A 876 -1.35 15.27 15.75
CA LYS A 876 -2.23 15.75 16.81
C LYS A 876 -3.38 16.60 16.26
N HIS A 877 -3.10 17.47 15.31
CA HIS A 877 -4.08 18.36 14.68
C HIS A 877 -3.99 18.23 13.17
N GLN A 878 -5.10 18.07 12.50
CA GLN A 878 -5.18 18.07 11.04
C GLN A 878 -6.46 18.77 10.58
N LEU A 879 -6.30 19.77 9.72
CA LEU A 879 -7.40 20.45 9.04
C LEU A 879 -7.27 20.22 7.54
N LYS A 880 -8.33 19.71 6.93
CA LYS A 880 -8.47 19.53 5.49
C LYS A 880 -9.70 20.28 5.01
N ALA A 881 -9.54 21.15 4.04
CA ALA A 881 -10.66 21.83 3.41
C ALA A 881 -10.51 21.77 1.90
N TYR A 882 -11.61 21.49 1.20
CA TYR A 882 -11.62 21.45 -0.26
C TYR A 882 -12.98 21.85 -0.79
N GLY A 883 -12.99 22.36 -2.01
CA GLY A 883 -14.22 22.79 -2.65
C GLY A 883 -13.98 23.46 -3.98
N TYR A 884 -15.07 23.86 -4.62
CA TYR A 884 -15.05 24.56 -5.90
C TYR A 884 -16.24 25.50 -6.01
N TYR A 885 -16.07 26.53 -6.85
CA TYR A 885 -17.09 27.52 -7.19
C TYR A 885 -17.18 27.69 -8.71
N GLN A 886 -18.38 27.62 -9.24
CA GLN A 886 -18.71 27.88 -10.64
C GLN A 886 -19.13 29.35 -10.76
N PHE A 887 -18.21 30.22 -11.20
CA PHE A 887 -18.49 31.65 -11.36
C PHE A 887 -19.47 31.95 -12.49
N THR A 888 -19.27 31.27 -13.61
CA THR A 888 -20.15 31.32 -14.79
C THR A 888 -20.24 29.90 -15.37
N ASP A 889 -21.09 29.69 -16.35
CA ASP A 889 -21.14 28.40 -17.08
C ASP A 889 -19.78 28.01 -17.70
N GLN A 890 -18.90 28.98 -17.91
CA GLN A 890 -17.60 28.79 -18.56
C GLN A 890 -16.43 28.73 -17.56
N ILE A 891 -16.51 29.36 -16.39
CA ILE A 891 -15.38 29.53 -15.49
C ILE A 891 -15.67 28.91 -14.14
N SER A 892 -14.80 28.00 -13.71
CA SER A 892 -14.82 27.46 -12.34
C SER A 892 -13.46 27.55 -11.69
N VAL A 893 -13.45 27.65 -10.34
CA VAL A 893 -12.24 27.68 -9.51
C VAL A 893 -12.39 26.62 -8.43
N GLY A 894 -11.33 25.85 -8.18
CA GLY A 894 -11.25 24.88 -7.11
C GLY A 894 -10.11 25.17 -6.13
N GLY A 895 -10.22 24.64 -4.92
CA GLY A 895 -9.20 24.81 -3.89
C GLY A 895 -9.10 23.58 -2.98
N ASN A 896 -7.91 23.38 -2.44
CA ASN A 896 -7.59 22.36 -1.46
C ASN A 896 -6.60 22.93 -0.43
N LEU A 897 -6.92 22.80 0.87
CA LEU A 897 -6.11 23.23 2.00
C LEU A 897 -5.78 22.04 2.89
N LEU A 898 -4.52 21.89 3.23
CA LEU A 898 -4.03 20.98 4.26
C LEU A 898 -3.28 21.78 5.32
N VAL A 899 -3.65 21.63 6.59
CA VAL A 899 -2.87 22.09 7.76
C VAL A 899 -2.72 20.91 8.70
N ALA A 900 -1.51 20.44 8.95
CA ALA A 900 -1.27 19.29 9.82
C ALA A 900 -0.08 19.53 10.76
N SER A 901 -0.21 19.09 12.01
CA SER A 901 0.93 19.06 12.93
C SER A 901 2.00 18.10 12.44
N GLY A 902 3.26 18.42 12.65
CA GLY A 902 4.38 17.53 12.31
C GLY A 902 4.33 16.21 13.10
N ARG A 903 5.02 15.19 12.58
CA ARG A 903 5.22 13.91 13.28
C ARG A 903 6.06 14.10 14.55
N PRO A 904 5.94 13.24 15.56
CA PRO A 904 6.86 13.20 16.70
C PRO A 904 8.30 12.94 16.25
N LYS A 905 9.26 13.41 17.04
CA LYS A 905 10.72 13.22 16.84
C LYS A 905 11.26 12.25 17.89
N ASN A 906 12.23 11.43 17.45
CA ASN A 906 12.95 10.49 18.29
C ASN A 906 14.45 10.81 18.36
N CYS A 907 15.12 10.22 19.34
CA CYS A 907 16.55 9.97 19.35
C CYS A 907 16.74 8.46 19.50
N ILE A 908 17.36 7.84 18.52
CA ILE A 908 17.59 6.40 18.45
C ILE A 908 19.10 6.20 18.46
N GLY A 909 19.63 5.59 19.49
CA GLY A 909 21.08 5.47 19.71
C GLY A 909 21.47 4.10 20.20
N ASN A 910 22.73 3.98 20.57
CA ASN A 910 23.30 2.77 21.15
C ASN A 910 22.77 2.54 22.58
N LEU A 911 22.81 1.30 23.02
CA LEU A 911 22.58 0.95 24.43
C LEU A 911 23.63 1.64 25.35
N PRO A 912 23.31 1.86 26.62
CA PRO A 912 24.30 2.31 27.60
C PRO A 912 25.51 1.36 27.71
N ASP A 913 26.68 1.90 28.07
CA ASP A 913 27.96 1.16 28.18
C ASP A 913 27.89 -0.07 29.11
N SER A 914 26.99 -0.06 30.09
CA SER A 914 26.76 -1.21 30.97
C SER A 914 26.32 -2.48 30.23
N TYR A 915 25.61 -2.36 29.12
CA TYR A 915 25.20 -3.51 28.29
C TYR A 915 26.40 -4.08 27.52
N TYR A 916 27.28 -3.20 27.01
CA TYR A 916 28.52 -3.62 26.34
C TYR A 916 29.47 -4.31 27.30
N ALA A 917 29.62 -3.76 28.51
CA ALA A 917 30.43 -4.37 29.56
C ALA A 917 29.91 -5.74 30.02
N ALA A 918 28.62 -5.98 29.93
CA ALA A 918 27.97 -7.26 30.24
C ALA A 918 28.01 -8.25 29.06
N GLY A 919 28.57 -7.87 27.90
CA GLY A 919 28.58 -8.73 26.71
C GLY A 919 27.17 -9.05 26.15
N ASN A 920 26.23 -8.13 26.28
CA ASN A 920 24.85 -8.34 25.82
C ASN A 920 24.77 -8.41 24.28
N PRO A 921 24.22 -9.47 23.67
CA PRO A 921 24.17 -9.63 22.20
C PRO A 921 23.36 -8.55 21.50
N ALA A 922 22.41 -7.89 22.17
CA ALA A 922 21.64 -6.80 21.59
C ALA A 922 22.52 -5.60 21.19
N THR A 923 23.74 -5.48 21.74
CA THR A 923 24.67 -4.38 21.37
C THR A 923 25.07 -4.39 19.89
N ASP A 924 24.95 -5.51 19.20
CA ASP A 924 25.27 -5.66 17.76
C ASP A 924 24.30 -4.88 16.86
N TYR A 925 23.11 -4.51 17.34
CA TYR A 925 22.13 -3.69 16.62
C TYR A 925 22.53 -2.22 16.49
N GLY A 926 23.56 -1.75 17.21
CA GLY A 926 24.03 -0.37 17.10
C GLY A 926 22.98 0.67 17.47
N SER A 927 22.73 1.62 16.59
CA SER A 927 21.82 2.76 16.81
C SER A 927 20.35 2.43 16.53
N GLU A 928 19.80 1.45 17.23
CA GLU A 928 18.40 1.00 17.05
C GLU A 928 17.53 1.15 18.31
N PHE A 929 18.10 1.63 19.44
CA PHE A 929 17.44 1.70 20.74
C PHE A 929 16.95 3.11 21.06
N PHE A 930 15.84 3.22 21.81
CA PHE A 930 15.34 4.51 22.30
C PHE A 930 16.19 5.04 23.47
N PHE A 931 17.45 5.30 23.16
CA PHE A 931 18.44 5.96 24.00
C PHE A 931 19.11 7.09 23.24
N CYS A 932 19.46 8.16 23.95
CA CYS A 932 20.16 9.32 23.41
C CYS A 932 21.44 9.54 24.22
N ASN A 933 22.59 9.30 23.63
CA ASN A 933 23.87 9.38 24.35
C ASN A 933 23.89 8.53 25.62
N GLY A 934 23.43 7.29 25.55
CA GLY A 934 23.35 6.35 26.67
C GLY A 934 22.26 6.65 27.71
N VAL A 935 21.43 7.69 27.53
CA VAL A 935 20.34 8.06 28.42
C VAL A 935 19.00 7.67 27.79
N ALA A 936 18.07 7.12 28.60
CA ALA A 936 16.74 6.75 28.15
C ALA A 936 16.02 7.92 27.46
N SER A 937 15.54 7.70 26.23
CA SER A 937 14.83 8.69 25.40
C SER A 937 13.51 8.09 24.92
N PRO A 938 12.44 8.10 25.73
CA PRO A 938 11.19 7.47 25.35
C PRO A 938 10.66 7.97 24.02
N ARG A 939 10.07 7.06 23.24
CA ARG A 939 9.58 7.32 21.88
C ARG A 939 8.71 8.57 21.77
N GLY A 940 9.00 9.46 20.82
CA GLY A 940 8.19 10.62 20.51
C GLY A 940 8.25 11.78 21.51
N THR A 941 9.23 11.80 22.43
CA THR A 941 9.33 12.83 23.50
C THR A 941 10.13 14.06 23.09
N LEU A 942 10.83 14.07 21.95
CA LEU A 942 11.71 15.18 21.54
C LEU A 942 10.96 16.27 20.75
N GLY A 943 9.66 16.41 20.96
CA GLY A 943 8.83 17.39 20.26
C GLY A 943 8.36 16.87 18.89
N ARG A 944 8.06 17.80 17.99
CA ARG A 944 7.48 17.48 16.67
C ARG A 944 8.25 18.15 15.54
N GLN A 945 8.14 17.57 14.35
CA GLN A 945 8.49 18.21 13.09
C GLN A 945 7.64 19.48 12.89
N PRO A 946 8.07 20.43 12.03
CA PRO A 946 7.28 21.61 11.71
C PRO A 946 5.88 21.26 11.16
N TRP A 947 4.95 22.20 11.33
CA TRP A 947 3.60 22.10 10.75
C TRP A 947 3.65 22.09 9.23
N ASP A 948 2.95 21.11 8.62
CA ASP A 948 2.68 21.09 7.18
C ASP A 948 1.48 22.02 6.90
N PHE A 949 1.70 23.01 6.03
CA PHE A 949 0.68 23.95 5.58
C PHE A 949 0.76 24.06 4.07
N ARG A 950 -0.29 23.65 3.39
CA ARG A 950 -0.33 23.62 1.93
C ARG A 950 -1.66 24.12 1.40
N ILE A 951 -1.61 24.97 0.38
CA ILE A 951 -2.76 25.41 -0.40
C ILE A 951 -2.49 25.05 -1.86
N ASP A 952 -3.44 24.36 -2.48
CA ASP A 952 -3.50 24.08 -3.91
C ASP A 952 -4.75 24.76 -4.48
N MET A 953 -4.65 25.34 -5.68
CA MET A 953 -5.78 25.99 -6.35
C MET A 953 -5.79 25.66 -7.82
N ASN A 954 -6.97 25.71 -8.44
CA ASN A 954 -7.09 25.63 -9.88
C ASN A 954 -8.10 26.61 -10.44
N ALA A 955 -7.99 26.86 -11.75
CA ALA A 955 -8.99 27.53 -12.54
C ALA A 955 -9.23 26.73 -13.83
N ALA A 956 -10.49 26.57 -14.22
CA ALA A 956 -10.88 25.88 -15.43
C ALA A 956 -11.77 26.81 -16.29
N TYR A 957 -11.52 26.80 -17.59
CA TYR A 957 -12.27 27.54 -18.60
C TYR A 957 -12.84 26.60 -19.66
N SER A 958 -14.15 26.67 -19.85
CA SER A 958 -14.90 25.90 -20.84
C SER A 958 -15.46 26.86 -21.91
N PRO A 959 -14.76 27.09 -23.06
CA PRO A 959 -15.16 28.03 -24.04
C PRO A 959 -16.50 27.64 -24.72
N SER A 960 -17.43 28.58 -24.86
CA SER A 960 -18.77 28.32 -25.46
C SER A 960 -18.70 28.00 -26.95
N PHE A 961 -17.64 28.46 -27.65
CA PHE A 961 -17.45 28.26 -29.09
C PHE A 961 -16.89 26.89 -29.47
N ILE A 962 -16.34 26.13 -28.51
CA ILE A 962 -15.94 24.72 -28.67
C ILE A 962 -16.59 23.91 -27.53
N LYS A 963 -17.75 23.33 -27.81
CA LYS A 963 -18.43 22.47 -26.83
C LYS A 963 -17.56 21.26 -26.50
N GLY A 964 -17.43 20.95 -25.19
CA GLY A 964 -16.65 19.80 -24.71
C GLY A 964 -15.18 20.10 -24.43
N LEU A 965 -14.63 21.23 -24.80
CA LEU A 965 -13.27 21.65 -24.44
C LEU A 965 -13.23 22.24 -23.04
N VAL A 966 -12.27 21.82 -22.23
CA VAL A 966 -11.93 22.41 -20.94
C VAL A 966 -10.43 22.66 -20.90
N ILE A 967 -10.04 23.89 -20.57
CA ILE A 967 -8.63 24.26 -20.31
C ILE A 967 -8.51 24.52 -18.82
N LYS A 968 -7.57 23.86 -18.15
CA LYS A 968 -7.39 23.92 -16.70
C LYS A 968 -5.93 24.22 -16.34
N ALA A 969 -5.73 25.06 -15.35
CA ALA A 969 -4.45 25.29 -14.71
C ALA A 969 -4.56 24.94 -13.21
N ASP A 970 -3.80 23.96 -12.75
CA ASP A 970 -3.65 23.61 -11.34
C ASP A 970 -2.33 24.18 -10.81
N VAL A 971 -2.36 24.92 -9.71
CA VAL A 971 -1.19 25.44 -9.00
C VAL A 971 -1.09 24.70 -7.68
N PHE A 972 -0.10 23.84 -7.54
CA PHE A 972 0.17 23.11 -6.30
C PHE A 972 1.14 23.91 -5.42
N ASN A 973 0.88 23.87 -4.10
CA ASN A 973 1.70 24.58 -3.09
C ASN A 973 1.92 26.05 -3.47
N ILE A 974 0.83 26.80 -3.66
CA ILE A 974 0.86 28.20 -4.16
C ILE A 974 1.80 29.10 -3.35
N LEU A 975 1.96 28.83 -2.04
CA LEU A 975 2.84 29.59 -1.15
C LEU A 975 4.31 29.18 -1.24
N ASN A 976 4.64 28.15 -2.01
CA ASN A 976 5.99 27.56 -2.11
C ASN A 976 6.61 27.20 -0.74
N ARG A 977 5.77 26.77 0.21
CA ARG A 977 6.23 26.42 1.53
C ARG A 977 6.76 24.99 1.53
N GLN A 978 8.05 24.83 1.66
CA GLN A 978 8.72 23.52 1.74
C GLN A 978 9.07 23.22 3.19
N VAL A 979 8.48 22.19 3.75
CA VAL A 979 8.60 21.80 5.17
C VAL A 979 9.27 20.45 5.27
N GLY A 980 10.21 20.30 6.21
CA GLY A 980 10.83 19.01 6.50
C GLY A 980 9.80 17.97 6.95
N GLN A 981 9.77 16.84 6.27
CA GLN A 981 8.80 15.76 6.53
C GLN A 981 9.39 14.70 7.46
N ASN A 982 10.61 14.29 7.18
CA ASN A 982 11.35 13.29 7.94
C ASN A 982 12.74 13.79 8.24
N MET A 983 13.36 13.24 9.30
CA MET A 983 14.71 13.54 9.72
C MET A 983 15.45 12.24 10.08
N THR A 984 16.78 12.29 10.07
CA THR A 984 17.64 11.24 10.61
C THR A 984 17.50 11.22 12.13
N GLU A 985 16.97 10.13 12.68
CA GLU A 985 16.74 9.95 14.12
C GLU A 985 17.81 9.07 14.79
N ALA A 986 18.72 8.45 14.00
CA ALA A 986 19.87 7.70 14.48
C ALA A 986 20.92 8.65 15.05
N TYR A 987 21.16 8.54 16.39
CA TYR A 987 22.08 9.42 17.13
C TYR A 987 23.53 9.01 17.00
N ASN A 988 23.82 7.69 16.95
CA ASN A 988 25.18 7.19 16.83
C ASN A 988 25.50 6.69 15.41
N THR A 989 26.80 6.73 15.07
CA THR A 989 27.42 6.00 13.96
C THR A 989 28.63 5.28 14.53
N GLY A 990 28.56 3.95 14.66
CA GLY A 990 29.50 3.21 15.49
C GLY A 990 29.44 3.71 16.96
N SER A 991 30.57 4.03 17.57
CA SER A 991 30.65 4.59 18.93
C SER A 991 30.51 6.11 19.00
N GLY A 992 30.56 6.80 17.84
CA GLY A 992 30.54 8.27 17.75
C GLY A 992 29.14 8.85 17.56
N VAL A 993 29.01 10.17 17.72
CA VAL A 993 27.79 10.91 17.38
C VAL A 993 27.65 10.98 15.86
N ASN A 994 26.48 10.64 15.36
CA ASN A 994 26.15 10.74 13.94
C ASN A 994 26.03 12.22 13.53
N PRO A 995 26.90 12.73 12.64
CA PRO A 995 26.84 14.13 12.20
C PRO A 995 25.54 14.47 11.47
N LEU A 996 24.78 13.47 11.03
CA LEU A 996 23.47 13.62 10.39
C LEU A 996 22.29 13.57 11.39
N TYR A 997 22.51 13.34 12.67
CA TYR A 997 21.42 13.32 13.63
C TYR A 997 20.66 14.65 13.64
N GLY A 998 19.36 14.58 13.37
CA GLY A 998 18.51 15.77 13.21
C GLY A 998 18.48 16.35 11.79
N ASN A 999 19.23 15.78 10.83
CA ASN A 999 19.18 16.20 9.42
C ASN A 999 17.82 15.93 8.80
N VAL A 1000 17.30 16.89 8.04
CA VAL A 1000 16.08 16.70 7.24
C VAL A 1000 16.37 15.76 6.07
N ILE A 1001 15.64 14.66 5.97
CA ILE A 1001 15.79 13.69 4.88
C ILE A 1001 15.06 14.18 3.62
N SER A 1002 13.85 14.74 3.79
CA SER A 1002 13.02 15.19 2.67
C SER A 1002 12.17 16.40 3.06
N TYR A 1003 11.93 17.26 2.06
CA TYR A 1003 11.00 18.39 2.15
C TYR A 1003 9.69 18.07 1.40
N THR A 1004 8.61 18.75 1.77
CA THR A 1004 7.40 18.79 0.95
C THR A 1004 7.72 19.38 -0.43
N ALA A 1005 6.98 18.93 -1.46
CA ALA A 1005 7.22 19.36 -2.84
C ALA A 1005 7.13 20.89 -2.99
N PRO A 1006 8.02 21.51 -3.79
CA PRO A 1006 7.94 22.94 -4.10
C PRO A 1006 6.69 23.26 -4.92
N ARG A 1007 6.38 24.57 -5.10
CA ARG A 1007 5.30 25.01 -5.98
C ARG A 1007 5.53 24.52 -7.40
N SER A 1008 4.45 24.01 -8.03
CA SER A 1008 4.43 23.63 -9.44
C SER A 1008 3.09 23.98 -10.08
N VAL A 1009 3.09 24.10 -11.40
CA VAL A 1009 1.89 24.36 -12.20
C VAL A 1009 1.70 23.26 -13.21
N LYS A 1010 0.49 22.70 -13.22
CA LYS A 1010 0.05 21.72 -14.24
C LYS A 1010 -0.99 22.38 -15.14
N LEU A 1011 -0.76 22.32 -16.44
CA LEU A 1011 -1.68 22.78 -17.47
C LEU A 1011 -2.34 21.58 -18.11
N THR A 1012 -3.66 21.61 -18.28
CA THR A 1012 -4.46 20.53 -18.87
C THR A 1012 -5.39 21.06 -19.94
N ALA A 1013 -5.44 20.40 -21.09
CA ALA A 1013 -6.50 20.53 -22.06
C ALA A 1013 -7.26 19.20 -22.13
N GLU A 1014 -8.55 19.24 -21.95
CA GLU A 1014 -9.46 18.09 -22.00
C GLU A 1014 -10.55 18.36 -23.03
N TYR A 1015 -10.86 17.35 -23.84
CA TYR A 1015 -11.94 17.43 -24.81
C TYR A 1015 -12.82 16.18 -24.71
N ASN A 1016 -14.12 16.41 -24.63
CA ASN A 1016 -15.14 15.36 -24.56
C ASN A 1016 -16.23 15.64 -25.60
N TYR A 1017 -16.51 14.65 -26.42
CA TYR A 1017 -17.54 14.71 -27.44
C TYR A 1017 -18.52 13.54 -27.27
N LYS A 1018 -19.81 13.87 -27.26
CA LYS A 1018 -20.92 12.92 -27.11
C LYS A 1018 -21.83 12.96 -28.29
N PHE A 1019 -22.16 11.82 -28.89
CA PHE A 1019 -22.96 11.72 -30.12
C PHE A 1019 -23.93 10.53 -30.10
#